data_f3dd52305f2a1db369fb854252b5f286
#
_entry.id   f3dd52305f2a1db369fb854252b5f286
#
_cell.length_a   1.000
_cell.length_b   1.000
_cell.length_c   1.000
_cell.angle_alpha   90.00
_cell.angle_beta   90.00
_cell.angle_gamma   90.00
#
_symmetry.space_group_name_H-M   'P 1'
#
loop_
_entity.id
_entity.type
_entity.pdbx_description
1 polymer ?
#
loop_
_entity_poly.entity_id
_entity_poly.type
_entity_poly.pdbx_seq_one_letter_code
_entity_poly.pdbx_strand_id
1 'polypeptide(L)'
;MKKLLFIILAAAGLSLSATSCWKENLPEAGAARHQVTDLKAVPGDEEAQLTWSMPEGWNPTEYIITYTDGDKITLKTSEKSYLVTGLTNDNTYKFEVQAVYGDLISGAVSAAAKPTTSRFAVTDLAAEGSANMVILSWTKPSTSVSSYTLTYSSKMSEAQKVTIEADKESYTVDELENDVVYTFSLVANYAKGPSEPAVAKAMPALAVPYFLDRTNAAVNQPINFKFNTEGYPSATNVRWTFPDGKILTGTEVSYGIPSSGTKEVTLTVHLGDKDKSWNIELQIRDYVVNYIDWECVGANYNGFKGSCPVFSPDGKTVYNITYNLTTCLYAFNVETGELAWVYKPSSAAKSYNMLTVNPVTGDIYFGTEVAGQFYCVNANGDLKWKFDGAGSMKSAAPAVNKDGSLVFIGDAAGNIFALDAASGSKKWSAALGSAAAGLLVNGNELVAGAVNGTVTFYNTADGTVITSLKFPCMTDITGFAVGNDKRTVYLPAKTAMCSFDLETRAILVESLSVADNNLYEPVVAPNGNVYVAGKDNCVYCLDKDLTRVVWKYRHKDSAGKSTNAFNYSHPCVDTENHLYITSGQTGNVSYIFNADGTVKESWTYGTSNQQKQMGGNNYLNGVLYSAFIGNTGDNGAFYGKYVGGERANTWSTHGGDICGSYCLK
;
A
#
# COMPACT_ATOMS: atom_id res chain seq x y z
N MET A 1 -11.17 -18.97 20.80
CA MET A 1 -11.51 -19.58 22.11
C MET A 1 -12.03 -20.98 21.90
N LYS A 2 -11.19 -21.98 22.03
CA LYS A 2 -11.55 -23.38 22.37
C LYS A 2 -10.25 -24.02 22.85
N LYS A 3 -10.15 -24.15 24.17
CA LYS A 3 -9.07 -24.84 24.84
C LYS A 3 -9.23 -26.33 24.54
N LEU A 4 -8.23 -26.96 23.93
CA LEU A 4 -8.14 -28.40 23.83
C LEU A 4 -7.34 -28.87 25.04
N LEU A 5 -8.03 -29.61 25.91
CA LEU A 5 -7.52 -30.24 27.13
C LEU A 5 -6.80 -31.53 26.74
N PHE A 6 -5.49 -31.59 26.88
CA PHE A 6 -4.73 -32.83 26.76
C PHE A 6 -4.91 -33.64 28.05
N ILE A 7 -5.61 -34.76 27.94
CA ILE A 7 -5.69 -35.75 29.00
C ILE A 7 -4.48 -36.67 28.85
N ILE A 8 -3.56 -36.58 29.79
CA ILE A 8 -2.48 -37.57 29.98
C ILE A 8 -3.11 -38.80 30.57
N LEU A 9 -3.27 -39.88 29.79
CA LEU A 9 -3.62 -41.19 30.31
C LEU A 9 -2.36 -41.85 30.87
N ALA A 10 -2.19 -41.80 32.19
CA ALA A 10 -1.24 -42.68 32.88
C ALA A 10 -1.78 -44.10 32.81
N ALA A 11 -1.14 -44.97 32.03
CA ALA A 11 -1.44 -46.39 32.05
C ALA A 11 -0.97 -46.99 33.38
N ALA A 12 -1.89 -47.06 34.33
CA ALA A 12 -1.68 -47.85 35.54
C ALA A 12 -1.76 -49.35 35.15
N GLY A 13 -0.62 -50.03 35.20
CA GLY A 13 -0.56 -51.45 35.01
C GLY A 13 -1.36 -52.16 36.13
N LEU A 14 -2.47 -52.75 35.77
CA LEU A 14 -3.16 -53.69 36.65
C LEU A 14 -2.34 -54.96 36.77
N SER A 15 -1.65 -55.12 37.90
CA SER A 15 -1.14 -56.43 38.32
C SER A 15 -2.32 -57.26 38.88
N LEU A 16 -2.83 -58.16 38.10
CA LEU A 16 -3.70 -59.23 38.68
C LEU A 16 -2.82 -60.22 39.46
N SER A 17 -2.80 -60.08 40.76
CA SER A 17 -2.31 -61.08 41.65
C SER A 17 -3.44 -62.11 41.85
N ALA A 18 -3.34 -63.22 41.18
CA ALA A 18 -4.18 -64.40 41.51
C ALA A 18 -3.59 -65.08 42.76
N THR A 19 -4.13 -64.76 43.91
CA THR A 19 -3.92 -65.59 45.12
C THR A 19 -4.89 -66.74 45.03
N SER A 20 -4.41 -67.89 44.61
CA SER A 20 -5.12 -69.16 44.86
C SER A 20 -4.59 -69.79 46.17
N CYS A 21 -5.40 -69.71 47.19
CA CYS A 21 -5.20 -70.45 48.45
C CYS A 21 -5.67 -71.91 48.26
N TRP A 22 -4.72 -72.81 48.07
CA TRP A 22 -4.96 -74.22 48.28
C TRP A 22 -3.99 -74.71 49.34
N LYS A 23 -4.53 -74.99 50.58
CA LYS A 23 -3.86 -75.82 51.57
C LYS A 23 -4.13 -77.30 51.22
N GLU A 24 -3.13 -77.95 50.64
CA GLU A 24 -3.06 -79.39 50.70
C GLU A 24 -1.90 -79.81 51.61
N ASN A 25 -2.24 -80.54 52.67
CA ASN A 25 -1.29 -81.26 53.49
C ASN A 25 -0.67 -82.36 52.64
N LEU A 26 0.53 -82.25 52.20
CA LEU A 26 1.34 -83.32 51.65
C LEU A 26 2.57 -83.54 52.55
N PRO A 27 3.00 -84.81 52.71
CA PRO A 27 4.01 -85.21 53.68
C PRO A 27 5.45 -84.69 53.23
N GLU A 28 6.38 -84.72 54.14
CA GLU A 28 7.72 -84.17 54.20
C GLU A 28 8.70 -84.35 52.99
N ALA A 29 8.23 -84.69 51.82
CA ALA A 29 9.08 -84.73 50.62
C ALA A 29 8.89 -83.48 49.74
N GLY A 30 8.15 -82.43 50.16
CA GLY A 30 7.76 -81.28 49.38
C GLY A 30 8.52 -79.97 49.64
N ALA A 31 9.51 -79.96 50.53
CA ALA A 31 10.14 -78.75 51.00
C ALA A 31 10.96 -77.99 49.95
N ALA A 32 11.25 -78.56 48.80
CA ALA A 32 12.18 -78.05 47.84
C ALA A 32 11.57 -77.33 46.60
N ARG A 33 10.25 -76.91 46.66
CA ARG A 33 9.59 -76.38 45.46
C ARG A 33 9.04 -74.94 45.60
N HIS A 34 9.67 -74.09 46.42
CA HIS A 34 9.25 -72.73 46.51
C HIS A 34 9.59 -71.94 45.23
N GLN A 35 8.54 -71.36 44.67
CA GLN A 35 8.65 -70.51 43.46
C GLN A 35 9.29 -69.13 43.80
N VAL A 36 9.83 -68.46 42.79
CA VAL A 36 10.19 -67.04 42.91
C VAL A 36 8.98 -66.19 43.24
N THR A 37 9.16 -65.11 43.96
CA THR A 37 8.13 -64.11 44.27
C THR A 37 8.47 -62.78 43.64
N ASP A 38 7.51 -61.85 43.49
CA ASP A 38 7.65 -60.51 43.04
C ASP A 38 8.36 -60.38 41.68
N LEU A 39 8.16 -61.40 40.80
CA LEU A 39 8.73 -61.30 39.46
C LEU A 39 8.19 -60.08 38.71
N LYS A 40 9.10 -59.22 38.29
CA LYS A 40 8.85 -58.05 37.45
C LYS A 40 9.63 -58.16 36.16
N ALA A 41 9.02 -57.72 35.07
CA ALA A 41 9.65 -57.57 33.78
C ALA A 41 9.48 -56.12 33.35
N VAL A 42 10.58 -55.35 33.37
CA VAL A 42 10.58 -53.93 33.01
C VAL A 42 11.09 -53.82 31.57
N PRO A 43 10.26 -53.34 30.63
CA PRO A 43 10.68 -53.20 29.24
C PRO A 43 11.72 -52.10 29.03
N GLY A 44 12.66 -52.32 28.11
CA GLY A 44 13.61 -51.38 27.57
C GLY A 44 13.60 -51.37 26.05
N ASP A 45 14.61 -50.78 25.43
CA ASP A 45 14.77 -50.74 23.96
C ASP A 45 15.47 -52.04 23.53
N GLU A 46 14.77 -52.92 22.84
CA GLU A 46 15.21 -54.28 22.45
C GLU A 46 15.61 -55.16 23.64
N GLU A 47 15.14 -54.83 24.86
CA GLU A 47 15.53 -55.57 26.07
C GLU A 47 14.39 -55.58 27.10
N ALA A 48 14.50 -56.49 28.07
CA ALA A 48 13.65 -56.54 29.27
C ALA A 48 14.48 -56.86 30.51
N GLN A 49 14.43 -56.03 31.54
CA GLN A 49 15.04 -56.28 32.83
C GLN A 49 14.10 -57.12 33.70
N LEU A 50 14.48 -58.32 34.00
CA LEU A 50 13.77 -59.20 34.93
C LEU A 50 14.36 -59.07 36.34
N THR A 51 13.52 -59.00 37.34
CA THR A 51 13.90 -59.02 38.78
C THR A 51 12.91 -59.84 39.56
N TRP A 52 13.36 -60.57 40.57
CA TRP A 52 12.52 -61.36 41.42
C TRP A 52 13.09 -61.50 42.84
N SER A 53 12.26 -62.01 43.76
CA SER A 53 12.64 -62.28 45.13
C SER A 53 12.47 -63.75 45.40
N MET A 54 13.06 -64.21 46.52
CA MET A 54 12.84 -65.55 47.07
C MET A 54 12.25 -65.46 48.49
N PRO A 55 11.38 -66.32 48.88
CA PRO A 55 10.96 -66.37 50.28
C PRO A 55 12.13 -66.63 51.23
N GLU A 56 12.05 -66.05 52.42
CA GLU A 56 13.12 -66.10 53.42
C GLU A 56 13.47 -67.56 53.75
N GLY A 57 14.79 -67.87 53.82
CA GLY A 57 15.28 -69.26 54.11
C GLY A 57 15.45 -70.17 52.91
N TRP A 58 15.05 -69.77 51.67
CA TRP A 58 15.16 -70.58 50.48
C TRP A 58 16.27 -70.05 49.53
N ASN A 59 17.22 -70.93 49.26
CA ASN A 59 18.39 -70.59 48.43
C ASN A 59 18.49 -71.61 47.27
N PRO A 60 17.92 -71.33 46.09
CA PRO A 60 18.13 -72.11 44.88
C PRO A 60 19.56 -72.05 44.39
N THR A 61 20.00 -73.02 43.66
CA THR A 61 21.33 -73.11 43.05
C THR A 61 21.46 -72.29 41.79
N GLU A 62 20.36 -72.19 41.04
CA GLU A 62 20.20 -71.38 39.85
C GLU A 62 18.73 -71.02 39.56
N TYR A 63 18.46 -70.13 38.60
CA TYR A 63 17.16 -69.81 38.04
C TYR A 63 17.13 -70.17 36.58
N ILE A 64 16.04 -70.70 36.08
CA ILE A 64 15.74 -70.93 34.67
C ILE A 64 14.74 -69.89 34.23
N ILE A 65 15.07 -69.15 33.17
CA ILE A 65 14.21 -68.18 32.53
C ILE A 65 13.81 -68.70 31.15
N THR A 66 12.55 -68.74 30.84
CA THR A 66 12.04 -69.18 29.55
C THR A 66 11.14 -68.11 28.93
N TYR A 67 11.26 -67.89 27.63
CA TYR A 67 10.38 -67.07 26.83
C TYR A 67 10.35 -67.57 25.38
N THR A 68 9.43 -67.05 24.55
CA THR A 68 9.31 -67.45 23.14
C THR A 68 9.60 -66.23 22.25
N ASP A 69 10.49 -66.41 21.27
CA ASP A 69 10.76 -65.47 20.21
C ASP A 69 10.98 -66.30 18.92
N GLY A 70 9.83 -66.62 18.26
CA GLY A 70 9.81 -67.70 17.26
C GLY A 70 9.95 -69.10 17.89
N ASP A 71 11.11 -69.39 18.47
CA ASP A 71 11.41 -70.59 19.21
C ASP A 71 11.40 -70.35 20.72
N LYS A 72 11.29 -71.50 21.51
CA LYS A 72 11.42 -71.41 22.96
C LYS A 72 12.89 -71.22 23.35
N ILE A 73 13.19 -70.08 23.98
CA ILE A 73 14.51 -69.74 24.49
C ILE A 73 14.55 -70.06 25.98
N THR A 74 15.68 -70.66 26.43
CA THR A 74 15.93 -70.98 27.83
C THR A 74 17.28 -70.38 28.25
N LEU A 75 17.25 -69.52 29.28
CA LEU A 75 18.41 -68.84 29.85
C LEU A 75 18.55 -69.33 31.32
N LYS A 76 19.80 -69.20 31.86
CA LYS A 76 20.10 -69.57 33.25
C LYS A 76 20.89 -68.47 33.93
N THR A 77 20.65 -68.28 35.23
CA THR A 77 21.39 -67.35 36.07
C THR A 77 21.37 -67.81 37.54
N SER A 78 22.43 -67.45 38.29
CA SER A 78 22.45 -67.60 39.76
C SER A 78 21.94 -66.31 40.46
N GLU A 79 21.80 -65.21 39.70
CA GLU A 79 21.37 -63.92 40.23
C GLU A 79 19.85 -63.80 40.29
N LYS A 80 19.34 -62.91 41.16
CA LYS A 80 17.90 -62.62 41.29
C LYS A 80 17.42 -61.56 40.28
N SER A 81 18.21 -61.36 39.23
CA SER A 81 17.88 -60.47 38.13
C SER A 81 18.53 -60.93 36.86
N TYR A 82 17.96 -60.57 35.70
CA TYR A 82 18.53 -60.90 34.40
C TYR A 82 18.07 -59.86 33.36
N LEU A 83 19.01 -59.34 32.58
CA LEU A 83 18.74 -58.49 31.43
C LEU A 83 18.62 -59.37 30.19
N VAL A 84 17.42 -59.52 29.65
CA VAL A 84 17.19 -60.19 28.37
C VAL A 84 17.38 -59.15 27.26
N THR A 85 18.27 -59.40 26.33
CA THR A 85 18.57 -58.49 25.20
C THR A 85 18.27 -59.15 23.86
N GLY A 86 18.21 -58.37 22.77
CA GLY A 86 17.92 -58.85 21.42
C GLY A 86 16.45 -59.13 21.18
N LEU A 87 15.55 -58.54 21.99
CA LEU A 87 14.13 -58.63 21.81
C LEU A 87 13.66 -57.69 20.70
N THR A 88 12.60 -58.06 20.00
CA THR A 88 11.98 -57.18 19.01
C THR A 88 11.04 -56.19 19.71
N ASN A 89 11.26 -54.89 19.49
CA ASN A 89 10.35 -53.86 20.00
C ASN A 89 8.91 -54.07 19.51
N ASP A 90 7.96 -53.61 20.29
CA ASP A 90 6.51 -53.75 20.08
C ASP A 90 5.93 -55.14 20.12
N ASN A 91 6.74 -56.20 20.31
CA ASN A 91 6.26 -57.54 20.63
C ASN A 91 6.09 -57.73 22.14
N THR A 92 5.04 -58.42 22.54
CA THR A 92 4.84 -58.76 23.94
C THR A 92 5.45 -60.12 24.24
N TYR A 93 6.44 -60.15 25.13
CA TYR A 93 7.12 -61.33 25.58
C TYR A 93 6.57 -61.75 26.97
N LYS A 94 6.24 -63.02 27.13
CA LYS A 94 5.92 -63.60 28.42
C LYS A 94 7.16 -64.36 28.92
N PHE A 95 7.75 -63.88 29.99
CA PHE A 95 8.87 -64.52 30.67
C PHE A 95 8.35 -65.44 31.80
N GLU A 96 8.90 -66.63 31.92
CA GLU A 96 8.65 -67.54 32.98
C GLU A 96 9.95 -67.80 33.72
N VAL A 97 9.95 -67.70 35.06
CA VAL A 97 11.10 -67.90 35.93
C VAL A 97 10.82 -69.06 36.90
N GLN A 98 11.74 -70.00 36.96
CA GLN A 98 11.70 -71.14 37.86
C GLN A 98 13.00 -71.19 38.71
N ALA A 99 12.87 -71.58 39.99
CA ALA A 99 14.00 -71.77 40.87
C ALA A 99 14.43 -73.26 40.84
N VAL A 100 15.75 -73.52 40.85
CA VAL A 100 16.37 -74.83 40.75
C VAL A 100 17.05 -75.17 42.07
N TYR A 101 16.76 -76.35 42.61
CA TYR A 101 17.30 -76.87 43.86
C TYR A 101 17.90 -78.23 43.60
N GLY A 102 19.15 -78.29 43.14
CA GLY A 102 19.77 -79.53 42.67
C GLY A 102 19.00 -80.11 41.48
N ASP A 103 18.43 -81.33 41.66
CA ASP A 103 17.67 -82.00 40.62
C ASP A 103 16.17 -81.59 40.60
N LEU A 104 15.76 -80.70 41.49
CA LEU A 104 14.35 -80.34 41.64
C LEU A 104 14.14 -78.89 41.07
N ILE A 105 13.04 -78.73 40.32
CA ILE A 105 12.64 -77.44 39.72
C ILE A 105 11.30 -77.01 40.27
N SER A 106 11.17 -75.72 40.65
CA SER A 106 9.91 -75.15 41.14
C SER A 106 8.91 -74.96 40.00
N GLY A 107 7.67 -74.65 40.37
CA GLY A 107 6.68 -74.10 39.44
C GLY A 107 7.18 -72.82 38.82
N ALA A 108 6.70 -72.51 37.64
CA ALA A 108 7.03 -71.27 36.96
C ALA A 108 6.18 -70.07 37.43
N VAL A 109 6.79 -68.95 37.64
CA VAL A 109 6.11 -67.65 37.82
C VAL A 109 6.32 -66.80 36.56
N SER A 110 5.28 -66.11 36.09
CA SER A 110 5.37 -65.36 34.83
C SER A 110 5.15 -63.89 35.01
N ALA A 111 5.86 -63.13 34.21
CA ALA A 111 5.66 -61.71 33.99
C ALA A 111 5.76 -61.37 32.48
N ALA A 112 5.10 -60.33 32.05
CA ALA A 112 5.18 -59.90 30.65
C ALA A 112 5.80 -58.52 30.53
N ALA A 113 6.56 -58.32 29.45
CA ALA A 113 7.05 -57.00 29.03
C ALA A 113 6.86 -56.84 27.53
N LYS A 114 6.66 -55.58 27.12
CA LYS A 114 6.63 -55.15 25.73
C LYS A 114 7.76 -54.15 25.53
N PRO A 115 8.93 -54.59 25.03
CA PRO A 115 10.01 -53.65 24.70
C PRO A 115 9.53 -52.56 23.76
N THR A 116 10.06 -51.33 23.96
CA THR A 116 9.70 -50.18 23.14
C THR A 116 10.99 -49.44 22.80
N THR A 117 11.03 -48.89 21.60
CA THR A 117 12.21 -48.11 21.16
C THR A 117 12.43 -46.89 22.04
N SER A 118 13.67 -46.62 22.38
CA SER A 118 14.15 -45.34 22.91
C SER A 118 14.80 -44.47 21.81
N ARG A 119 14.83 -45.00 20.60
CA ARG A 119 15.41 -44.34 19.42
C ARG A 119 14.29 -43.63 18.65
N PHE A 120 13.77 -42.54 19.23
CA PHE A 120 12.67 -41.80 18.65
C PHE A 120 13.17 -40.98 17.43
N ALA A 121 12.38 -41.01 16.37
CA ALA A 121 12.60 -40.10 15.24
C ALA A 121 12.33 -38.64 15.65
N VAL A 122 12.89 -37.69 14.91
CA VAL A 122 12.49 -36.28 15.00
C VAL A 122 11.02 -36.14 14.62
N THR A 123 10.33 -35.19 15.22
CA THR A 123 8.95 -34.82 14.84
C THR A 123 8.89 -33.50 14.15
N ASP A 124 7.79 -33.22 13.51
CA ASP A 124 7.49 -31.93 12.84
C ASP A 124 8.57 -31.51 11.81
N LEU A 125 9.21 -32.51 11.16
CA LEU A 125 10.19 -32.20 10.12
C LEU A 125 9.50 -31.42 8.99
N ALA A 126 9.85 -30.16 8.87
CA ALA A 126 9.47 -29.27 7.79
C ALA A 126 10.65 -29.02 6.85
N ALA A 127 10.35 -28.80 5.57
CA ALA A 127 11.33 -28.44 4.54
C ALA A 127 10.77 -27.29 3.71
N GLU A 128 11.41 -26.12 3.78
CA GLU A 128 10.98 -24.90 3.09
C GLU A 128 11.97 -24.57 1.97
N GLY A 129 11.47 -24.50 0.73
CA GLY A 129 12.27 -24.16 -0.45
C GLY A 129 12.46 -22.65 -0.58
N SER A 130 13.71 -22.24 -0.86
CA SER A 130 14.09 -20.87 -1.22
C SER A 130 15.00 -20.92 -2.46
N ALA A 131 15.50 -19.78 -2.94
CA ALA A 131 16.33 -19.74 -4.13
C ALA A 131 17.65 -20.51 -3.93
N ASN A 132 17.82 -21.61 -4.66
CA ASN A 132 18.96 -22.53 -4.62
C ASN A 132 19.20 -23.19 -3.25
N MET A 133 18.22 -23.20 -2.34
CA MET A 133 18.40 -23.80 -1.02
C MET A 133 17.07 -24.36 -0.46
N VAL A 134 17.21 -25.24 0.54
CA VAL A 134 16.09 -25.70 1.37
C VAL A 134 16.48 -25.57 2.83
N ILE A 135 15.59 -24.99 3.64
CA ILE A 135 15.75 -24.90 5.08
C ILE A 135 14.91 -26.00 5.72
N LEU A 136 15.59 -26.82 6.50
CA LEU A 136 14.96 -27.87 7.29
C LEU A 136 14.80 -27.39 8.73
N SER A 137 13.68 -27.70 9.36
CA SER A 137 13.45 -27.51 10.79
C SER A 137 12.74 -28.74 11.37
N TRP A 138 13.00 -29.05 12.64
CA TRP A 138 12.39 -30.20 13.31
C TRP A 138 12.31 -30.01 14.82
N THR A 139 11.47 -30.80 15.44
CA THR A 139 11.41 -30.92 16.90
C THR A 139 12.32 -32.08 17.35
N LYS A 140 13.21 -31.81 18.32
CA LYS A 140 14.09 -32.83 18.89
C LYS A 140 13.34 -33.93 19.62
N PRO A 141 13.82 -35.17 19.55
CA PRO A 141 13.32 -36.24 20.42
C PRO A 141 13.54 -35.92 21.91
N SER A 142 12.69 -36.52 22.77
CA SER A 142 12.80 -36.35 24.22
C SER A 142 14.00 -37.07 24.85
N THR A 143 14.64 -37.99 24.11
CA THR A 143 15.85 -38.70 24.51
C THR A 143 17.09 -38.05 23.91
N SER A 144 18.22 -38.10 24.62
CA SER A 144 19.48 -37.51 24.16
C SER A 144 19.98 -38.16 22.88
N VAL A 145 20.15 -37.34 21.84
CA VAL A 145 20.68 -37.73 20.52
C VAL A 145 22.18 -37.52 20.50
N SER A 146 22.93 -38.35 19.80
CA SER A 146 24.37 -38.15 19.59
C SER A 146 24.68 -37.24 18.41
N SER A 147 23.89 -37.32 17.34
CA SER A 147 23.98 -36.50 16.13
C SER A 147 22.75 -36.76 15.27
N TYR A 148 22.58 -35.99 14.18
CA TYR A 148 21.62 -36.31 13.13
C TYR A 148 22.38 -36.67 11.84
N THR A 149 21.74 -37.54 11.04
CA THR A 149 22.19 -37.82 9.67
C THR A 149 21.10 -37.36 8.72
N LEU A 150 21.40 -36.35 7.92
CA LEU A 150 20.54 -35.89 6.82
C LEU A 150 21.02 -36.58 5.53
N THR A 151 20.08 -37.20 4.82
CA THR A 151 20.29 -37.70 3.46
C THR A 151 19.31 -37.01 2.55
N TYR A 152 19.78 -36.41 1.43
CA TYR A 152 18.90 -35.78 0.46
C TYR A 152 19.24 -36.14 -0.97
N SER A 153 18.24 -36.21 -1.83
CA SER A 153 18.38 -36.54 -3.25
C SER A 153 17.22 -36.02 -4.07
N SER A 154 17.44 -35.89 -5.37
CA SER A 154 16.38 -35.68 -6.36
C SER A 154 16.30 -36.88 -7.31
N LYS A 155 15.36 -36.84 -8.25
CA LYS A 155 15.31 -37.83 -9.34
C LYS A 155 16.51 -37.72 -10.30
N MET A 156 17.24 -36.61 -10.26
CA MET A 156 18.32 -36.26 -11.18
C MET A 156 19.71 -36.21 -10.53
N SER A 157 19.79 -36.38 -9.20
CA SER A 157 21.05 -36.34 -8.44
C SER A 157 21.19 -37.53 -7.53
N GLU A 158 22.44 -37.97 -7.33
CA GLU A 158 22.80 -39.00 -6.33
C GLU A 158 22.50 -38.48 -4.91
N ALA A 159 22.30 -39.44 -4.00
CA ALA A 159 22.01 -39.11 -2.61
C ALA A 159 23.25 -38.50 -1.94
N GLN A 160 23.07 -37.33 -1.38
CA GLN A 160 24.08 -36.65 -0.54
C GLN A 160 23.80 -36.94 0.93
N LYS A 161 24.87 -36.96 1.75
CA LYS A 161 24.76 -37.25 3.16
C LYS A 161 25.52 -36.23 4.00
N VAL A 162 24.87 -35.69 5.03
CA VAL A 162 25.45 -34.72 5.95
C VAL A 162 25.24 -35.17 7.38
N THR A 163 26.23 -34.98 8.25
CA THR A 163 26.11 -35.16 9.69
C THR A 163 25.88 -33.80 10.35
N ILE A 164 24.84 -33.73 11.18
CA ILE A 164 24.43 -32.51 11.88
C ILE A 164 24.59 -32.72 13.39
N GLU A 165 25.05 -31.71 14.10
CA GLU A 165 25.29 -31.76 15.55
C GLU A 165 23.96 -31.92 16.33
N ALA A 166 24.05 -32.58 17.49
CA ALA A 166 22.87 -32.95 18.31
C ALA A 166 22.08 -31.76 18.87
N ASP A 167 22.71 -30.59 18.98
CA ASP A 167 22.08 -29.37 19.52
C ASP A 167 21.22 -28.62 18.50
N LYS A 168 21.31 -28.97 17.22
CA LYS A 168 20.59 -28.31 16.14
C LYS A 168 19.13 -28.72 16.05
N GLU A 169 18.27 -27.78 15.66
CA GLU A 169 16.83 -27.97 15.35
C GLU A 169 16.51 -27.47 13.93
N SER A 170 17.51 -27.02 13.20
CA SER A 170 17.41 -26.59 11.80
C SER A 170 18.71 -26.85 11.06
N TYR A 171 18.61 -26.96 9.73
CA TYR A 171 19.76 -27.08 8.85
C TYR A 171 19.41 -26.55 7.45
N THR A 172 20.30 -25.77 6.84
CA THR A 172 20.14 -25.26 5.47
C THR A 172 20.98 -26.08 4.51
N VAL A 173 20.34 -26.59 3.47
CA VAL A 173 21.01 -27.25 2.35
C VAL A 173 21.08 -26.27 1.20
N ASP A 174 22.30 -25.87 0.85
CA ASP A 174 22.60 -24.89 -0.20
C ASP A 174 22.93 -25.55 -1.54
N GLU A 175 23.13 -24.74 -2.57
CA GLU A 175 23.57 -25.14 -3.92
C GLU A 175 22.64 -26.16 -4.60
N LEU A 176 21.37 -26.15 -4.24
CA LEU A 176 20.34 -26.95 -4.88
C LEU A 176 19.86 -26.33 -6.18
N GLU A 177 19.51 -27.15 -7.14
CA GLU A 177 18.92 -26.71 -8.40
C GLU A 177 17.45 -26.29 -8.18
N ASN A 178 17.09 -25.06 -8.66
CA ASN A 178 15.72 -24.58 -8.58
C ASN A 178 14.78 -25.41 -9.46
N ASP A 179 13.51 -25.45 -9.09
CA ASP A 179 12.43 -26.16 -9.78
C ASP A 179 12.60 -27.70 -9.81
N VAL A 180 13.51 -28.23 -8.98
CA VAL A 180 13.73 -29.66 -8.78
C VAL A 180 13.23 -30.08 -7.39
N VAL A 181 12.40 -31.13 -7.34
CA VAL A 181 11.90 -31.67 -6.07
C VAL A 181 12.96 -32.54 -5.42
N TYR A 182 13.39 -32.16 -4.23
CA TYR A 182 14.28 -32.94 -3.37
C TYR A 182 13.50 -33.65 -2.28
N THR A 183 13.94 -34.85 -1.93
CA THR A 183 13.49 -35.61 -0.77
C THR A 183 14.57 -35.58 0.29
N PHE A 184 14.21 -35.17 1.49
CA PHE A 184 15.09 -35.08 2.66
C PHE A 184 14.67 -36.15 3.66
N SER A 185 15.66 -36.90 4.15
CA SER A 185 15.48 -37.96 5.15
C SER A 185 16.39 -37.66 6.33
N LEU A 186 15.83 -37.38 7.47
CA LEU A 186 16.54 -37.03 8.70
C LEU A 186 16.41 -38.16 9.72
N VAL A 187 17.55 -38.65 10.19
CA VAL A 187 17.66 -39.73 11.16
C VAL A 187 18.37 -39.21 12.40
N ALA A 188 17.82 -39.48 13.59
CA ALA A 188 18.47 -39.22 14.86
C ALA A 188 19.36 -40.37 15.24
N ASN A 189 20.64 -40.14 15.54
CA ASN A 189 21.62 -41.19 15.92
C ASN A 189 21.73 -41.28 17.44
N TYR A 190 21.61 -42.47 17.96
CA TYR A 190 21.72 -42.81 19.39
C TYR A 190 22.87 -43.79 19.61
N ALA A 191 23.28 -43.95 20.87
CA ALA A 191 24.30 -44.93 21.23
C ALA A 191 23.95 -46.39 20.82
N LYS A 192 22.67 -46.72 20.83
CA LYS A 192 22.14 -48.03 20.41
C LYS A 192 21.83 -48.14 18.90
N GLY A 193 22.06 -47.11 18.11
CA GLY A 193 21.81 -47.11 16.68
C GLY A 193 20.90 -45.93 16.23
N PRO A 194 20.54 -45.89 14.96
CA PRO A 194 19.71 -44.82 14.42
C PRO A 194 18.22 -44.99 14.70
N SER A 195 17.47 -43.88 14.67
CA SER A 195 16.00 -43.89 14.65
C SER A 195 15.48 -44.32 13.28
N GLU A 196 14.16 -44.50 13.19
CA GLU A 196 13.47 -44.43 11.91
C GLU A 196 13.63 -43.05 11.28
N PRO A 197 13.65 -42.95 9.94
CA PRO A 197 13.80 -41.66 9.26
C PRO A 197 12.50 -40.84 9.29
N ALA A 198 12.63 -39.54 9.60
CA ALA A 198 11.61 -38.58 9.25
C ALA A 198 11.87 -38.08 7.82
N VAL A 199 10.81 -37.90 7.02
CA VAL A 199 10.94 -37.55 5.60
C VAL A 199 10.13 -36.31 5.28
N ALA A 200 10.77 -35.37 4.59
CA ALA A 200 10.12 -34.18 4.03
C ALA A 200 10.52 -33.98 2.58
N LYS A 201 9.72 -33.21 1.84
CA LYS A 201 10.03 -32.84 0.45
C LYS A 201 9.91 -31.35 0.28
N ALA A 202 10.81 -30.77 -0.49
CA ALA A 202 10.74 -29.37 -0.91
C ALA A 202 11.31 -29.20 -2.30
N MET A 203 10.93 -28.12 -2.94
CA MET A 203 11.42 -27.68 -4.23
C MET A 203 11.99 -26.27 -4.05
N PRO A 204 13.30 -26.08 -4.18
CA PRO A 204 13.86 -24.75 -4.30
C PRO A 204 13.22 -24.04 -5.49
N ALA A 205 12.81 -22.78 -5.32
CA ALA A 205 12.22 -22.00 -6.39
C ALA A 205 12.82 -20.61 -6.40
N LEU A 206 12.97 -20.02 -7.60
CA LEU A 206 13.36 -18.63 -7.74
C LEU A 206 12.22 -17.76 -7.16
N ALA A 207 12.40 -17.31 -5.94
CA ALA A 207 11.52 -16.29 -5.36
C ALA A 207 11.97 -14.92 -5.85
N VAL A 208 11.01 -14.07 -6.23
CA VAL A 208 11.29 -12.64 -6.48
C VAL A 208 11.76 -12.03 -5.15
N PRO A 209 12.96 -11.46 -5.08
CA PRO A 209 13.54 -11.04 -3.79
C PRO A 209 12.89 -9.77 -3.23
N TYR A 210 12.21 -8.99 -4.06
CA TYR A 210 11.61 -7.72 -3.67
C TYR A 210 10.35 -7.39 -4.47
N PHE A 211 9.55 -6.50 -3.91
CA PHE A 211 8.41 -5.87 -4.57
C PHE A 211 8.60 -4.36 -4.55
N LEU A 212 8.13 -3.71 -5.61
CA LEU A 212 8.10 -2.25 -5.73
C LEU A 212 6.67 -1.83 -6.05
N ASP A 213 6.25 -0.67 -5.54
CA ASP A 213 4.99 -0.07 -5.96
C ASP A 213 5.09 0.53 -7.37
N ARG A 214 6.31 0.90 -7.80
CA ARG A 214 6.59 1.42 -9.14
C ARG A 214 8.07 1.24 -9.52
N THR A 215 8.34 1.13 -10.81
CA THR A 215 9.70 1.13 -11.38
C THR A 215 10.06 2.45 -12.07
N ASN A 216 9.05 3.31 -12.30
CA ASN A 216 9.20 4.65 -12.87
C ASN A 216 8.74 5.69 -11.84
N ALA A 217 9.56 6.70 -11.59
CA ALA A 217 9.24 7.78 -10.66
C ALA A 217 9.79 9.12 -11.17
N ALA A 218 9.32 10.22 -10.59
CA ALA A 218 9.99 11.51 -10.77
C ALA A 218 11.07 11.70 -9.70
N VAL A 219 11.99 12.64 -9.95
CA VAL A 219 13.00 13.06 -8.97
C VAL A 219 12.33 13.37 -7.63
N ASN A 220 12.86 12.80 -6.55
CA ASN A 220 12.38 12.86 -5.17
C ASN A 220 10.99 12.24 -4.91
N GLN A 221 10.31 11.69 -5.91
CA GLN A 221 9.06 10.96 -5.69
C GLN A 221 9.35 9.65 -4.97
N PRO A 222 8.69 9.37 -3.85
CA PRO A 222 8.93 8.15 -3.09
C PRO A 222 8.58 6.89 -3.89
N ILE A 223 9.44 5.90 -3.80
CA ILE A 223 9.22 4.52 -4.23
C ILE A 223 9.22 3.67 -2.98
N ASN A 224 8.23 2.79 -2.84
CA ASN A 224 8.15 1.87 -1.73
C ASN A 224 8.82 0.55 -2.13
N PHE A 225 9.84 0.17 -1.39
CA PHE A 225 10.62 -1.04 -1.55
C PHE A 225 10.22 -2.02 -0.46
N LYS A 226 9.86 -3.23 -0.84
CA LYS A 226 9.51 -4.30 0.09
C LYS A 226 10.32 -5.54 -0.21
N PHE A 227 11.04 -6.06 0.78
CA PHE A 227 11.73 -7.33 0.70
C PHE A 227 10.75 -8.49 0.86
N ASN A 228 10.91 -9.54 0.07
CA ASN A 228 10.07 -10.73 0.13
C ASN A 228 10.50 -11.64 1.28
N THR A 229 9.99 -11.40 2.47
CA THR A 229 10.29 -12.22 3.66
C THR A 229 9.73 -13.64 3.58
N GLU A 230 8.66 -13.88 2.82
CA GLU A 230 8.08 -15.22 2.65
C GLU A 230 8.97 -16.08 1.75
N GLY A 231 9.55 -15.50 0.69
CA GLY A 231 10.48 -16.21 -0.19
C GLY A 231 11.87 -16.42 0.40
N TYR A 232 12.22 -15.69 1.47
CA TYR A 232 13.51 -15.71 2.14
C TYR A 232 13.37 -15.62 3.66
N PRO A 233 12.75 -16.60 4.32
CA PRO A 233 12.38 -16.51 5.75
C PRO A 233 13.58 -16.43 6.70
N SER A 234 14.74 -16.96 6.31
CA SER A 234 15.98 -16.90 7.10
C SER A 234 16.80 -15.63 6.89
N ALA A 235 16.34 -14.71 6.03
CA ALA A 235 17.08 -13.48 5.73
C ALA A 235 17.12 -12.53 6.92
N THR A 236 18.31 -11.98 7.18
CA THR A 236 18.53 -10.95 8.19
C THR A 236 19.27 -9.77 7.57
N ASN A 237 19.38 -8.65 8.32
CA ASN A 237 20.16 -7.48 7.91
C ASN A 237 19.77 -6.93 6.52
N VAL A 238 18.47 -6.83 6.22
CA VAL A 238 17.96 -6.28 4.96
C VAL A 238 18.41 -4.84 4.81
N ARG A 239 19.12 -4.53 3.73
CA ARG A 239 19.75 -3.23 3.48
C ARG A 239 19.57 -2.82 2.03
N TRP A 240 19.13 -1.59 1.81
CA TRP A 240 18.93 -0.96 0.52
C TRP A 240 19.95 0.15 0.34
N THR A 241 20.76 0.08 -0.70
CA THR A 241 21.78 1.08 -1.04
C THR A 241 21.32 1.83 -2.29
N PHE A 242 21.17 3.14 -2.17
CA PHE A 242 20.68 4.01 -3.22
C PHE A 242 21.83 4.67 -4.00
N PRO A 243 21.57 5.17 -5.25
CA PRO A 243 22.61 5.70 -6.14
C PRO A 243 23.37 6.92 -5.60
N ASP A 244 22.79 7.66 -4.67
CA ASP A 244 23.39 8.81 -3.99
C ASP A 244 24.21 8.44 -2.75
N GLY A 245 24.37 7.14 -2.49
CA GLY A 245 25.09 6.59 -1.34
C GLY A 245 24.24 6.48 -0.07
N LYS A 246 22.95 6.87 -0.09
CA LYS A 246 22.04 6.67 1.04
C LYS A 246 21.82 5.17 1.28
N ILE A 247 21.85 4.76 2.54
CA ILE A 247 21.55 3.39 2.96
C ILE A 247 20.35 3.43 3.90
N LEU A 248 19.35 2.60 3.62
CA LEU A 248 18.21 2.34 4.50
C LEU A 248 18.16 0.86 4.87
N THR A 249 17.75 0.56 6.10
CA THR A 249 17.63 -0.81 6.62
C THR A 249 16.18 -1.10 6.97
N GLY A 250 15.75 -2.33 6.71
CA GLY A 250 14.40 -2.81 6.99
C GLY A 250 13.79 -3.57 5.83
N THR A 251 12.79 -4.39 6.14
CA THR A 251 12.06 -5.17 5.14
C THR A 251 11.13 -4.32 4.27
N GLU A 252 10.75 -3.13 4.75
CA GLU A 252 9.99 -2.13 4.00
C GLU A 252 10.64 -0.76 4.20
N VAL A 253 10.94 -0.08 3.11
CA VAL A 253 11.51 1.29 3.13
C VAL A 253 10.89 2.12 2.01
N SER A 254 10.86 3.44 2.19
CA SER A 254 10.38 4.39 1.19
C SER A 254 11.47 5.43 0.92
N TYR A 255 11.80 5.67 -0.34
CA TYR A 255 12.84 6.62 -0.71
C TYR A 255 12.60 7.28 -2.07
N GLY A 256 12.85 8.59 -2.14
CA GLY A 256 12.84 9.38 -3.38
C GLY A 256 14.25 9.64 -3.87
N ILE A 257 14.58 9.21 -5.09
CA ILE A 257 15.91 9.36 -5.68
C ILE A 257 16.10 10.81 -6.19
N PRO A 258 17.16 11.53 -5.79
CA PRO A 258 17.27 12.97 -6.00
C PRO A 258 17.77 13.39 -7.39
N SER A 259 18.00 12.45 -8.31
CA SER A 259 18.50 12.77 -9.67
C SER A 259 17.88 11.88 -10.73
N SER A 260 17.60 12.44 -11.92
CA SER A 260 17.00 11.74 -13.06
C SER A 260 17.96 10.79 -13.78
N GLY A 261 17.41 9.97 -14.68
CA GLY A 261 18.10 8.97 -15.49
C GLY A 261 17.83 7.54 -15.01
N THR A 262 18.44 6.57 -15.67
CA THR A 262 18.45 5.18 -15.21
C THR A 262 19.27 5.09 -13.93
N LYS A 263 18.71 4.52 -12.88
CA LYS A 263 19.30 4.41 -11.55
C LYS A 263 19.29 2.97 -11.09
N GLU A 264 20.35 2.58 -10.39
CA GLU A 264 20.47 1.26 -9.79
C GLU A 264 20.39 1.37 -8.27
N VAL A 265 19.52 0.58 -7.67
CA VAL A 265 19.39 0.38 -6.23
C VAL A 265 19.84 -1.04 -5.91
N THR A 266 20.71 -1.21 -4.93
CA THR A 266 21.18 -2.52 -4.50
C THR A 266 20.47 -2.95 -3.23
N LEU A 267 19.74 -4.07 -3.29
CA LEU A 267 19.24 -4.78 -2.13
C LEU A 267 20.32 -5.79 -1.67
N THR A 268 20.73 -5.72 -0.41
CA THR A 268 21.64 -6.69 0.22
C THR A 268 21.00 -7.27 1.46
N VAL A 269 21.03 -8.60 1.60
CA VAL A 269 20.52 -9.31 2.77
C VAL A 269 21.55 -10.34 3.23
N HIS A 270 21.55 -10.65 4.52
CA HIS A 270 22.37 -11.72 5.09
C HIS A 270 21.57 -13.01 5.11
N LEU A 271 22.07 -14.05 4.42
CA LEU A 271 21.47 -15.38 4.30
C LEU A 271 22.47 -16.44 4.79
N GLY A 272 22.16 -17.08 5.91
CA GLY A 272 23.07 -18.05 6.51
C GLY A 272 24.36 -17.38 6.99
N ASP A 273 25.48 -17.64 6.33
CA ASP A 273 26.81 -17.09 6.61
C ASP A 273 27.31 -16.08 5.57
N LYS A 274 26.45 -15.68 4.62
CA LYS A 274 26.84 -14.84 3.47
C LYS A 274 25.85 -13.74 3.19
N ASP A 275 26.37 -12.64 2.64
CA ASP A 275 25.55 -11.59 2.06
C ASP A 275 25.19 -11.94 0.61
N LYS A 276 23.91 -11.74 0.24
CA LYS A 276 23.42 -11.83 -1.13
C LYS A 276 22.88 -10.48 -1.57
N SER A 277 23.17 -10.10 -2.81
CA SER A 277 22.75 -8.80 -3.34
C SER A 277 22.04 -8.96 -4.68
N TRP A 278 21.08 -8.03 -4.93
CA TRP A 278 20.35 -7.87 -6.20
C TRP A 278 20.37 -6.40 -6.60
N ASN A 279 20.58 -6.16 -7.89
CA ASN A 279 20.52 -4.84 -8.46
C ASN A 279 19.15 -4.61 -9.09
N ILE A 280 18.57 -3.44 -8.80
CA ILE A 280 17.23 -3.02 -9.18
C ILE A 280 17.36 -1.78 -10.06
N GLU A 281 17.02 -1.92 -11.34
CA GLU A 281 17.03 -0.80 -12.27
C GLU A 281 15.72 -0.01 -12.18
N LEU A 282 15.82 1.31 -12.06
CA LEU A 282 14.71 2.25 -11.99
C LEU A 282 14.87 3.34 -13.04
N GLN A 283 13.74 3.82 -13.57
CA GLN A 283 13.70 4.96 -14.48
C GLN A 283 13.23 6.20 -13.73
N ILE A 284 14.14 7.14 -13.46
CA ILE A 284 13.82 8.39 -12.76
C ILE A 284 13.77 9.52 -13.76
N ARG A 285 12.63 10.22 -13.82
CA ARG A 285 12.37 11.33 -14.73
C ARG A 285 12.39 12.65 -13.98
N ASP A 286 12.70 13.76 -14.68
CA ASP A 286 12.64 15.10 -14.06
C ASP A 286 11.21 15.48 -13.65
N TYR A 287 10.22 14.97 -14.38
CA TYR A 287 8.80 15.27 -14.18
C TYR A 287 7.97 13.98 -14.21
N VAL A 288 6.88 13.95 -13.44
CA VAL A 288 5.83 12.91 -13.53
C VAL A 288 5.13 13.01 -14.88
N VAL A 289 4.69 14.21 -15.25
CA VAL A 289 4.17 14.53 -16.58
C VAL A 289 5.13 15.50 -17.27
N ASN A 290 5.50 15.20 -18.51
CA ASN A 290 6.27 16.08 -19.38
C ASN A 290 5.69 15.97 -20.80
N TYR A 291 4.65 16.74 -21.08
CA TYR A 291 3.96 16.71 -22.34
C TYR A 291 4.11 18.03 -23.08
N ILE A 292 4.49 17.97 -24.35
CA ILE A 292 4.55 19.09 -25.26
C ILE A 292 3.50 18.86 -26.36
N ASP A 293 2.59 19.82 -26.54
CA ASP A 293 1.53 19.71 -27.52
C ASP A 293 2.05 20.01 -28.95
N TRP A 294 2.42 18.97 -29.65
CA TRP A 294 2.91 19.02 -31.04
C TRP A 294 1.80 19.22 -32.08
N GLU A 295 0.53 18.97 -31.73
CA GLU A 295 -0.59 19.03 -32.68
C GLU A 295 -1.16 20.44 -32.84
N CYS A 296 -0.92 21.32 -31.88
CA CYS A 296 -1.38 22.71 -31.91
C CYS A 296 -0.37 23.68 -32.56
N VAL A 297 0.36 23.25 -33.58
CA VAL A 297 1.38 24.06 -34.29
C VAL A 297 0.74 25.02 -35.26
N GLY A 298 1.12 26.28 -35.23
CA GLY A 298 0.94 27.22 -36.35
C GLY A 298 0.06 28.44 -36.09
N ALA A 299 -0.54 28.62 -34.90
CA ALA A 299 -1.26 29.85 -34.57
C ALA A 299 -0.66 30.56 -33.35
N ASN A 300 -0.84 31.87 -33.25
CA ASN A 300 -0.40 32.65 -32.10
C ASN A 300 -1.11 32.12 -30.81
N TYR A 301 -0.31 31.85 -29.77
CA TYR A 301 -0.79 31.42 -28.44
C TYR A 301 -1.43 30.03 -28.43
N ASN A 302 -0.70 29.02 -28.84
CA ASN A 302 -1.11 27.60 -28.73
C ASN A 302 -0.87 27.05 -27.33
N GLY A 303 -1.74 26.18 -26.86
CA GLY A 303 -1.57 25.43 -25.62
C GLY A 303 -2.63 25.72 -24.56
N PHE A 304 -2.28 25.49 -23.32
CA PHE A 304 -3.19 25.48 -22.19
C PHE A 304 -3.35 26.87 -21.57
N LYS A 305 -4.31 27.66 -22.05
CA LYS A 305 -4.55 29.01 -21.57
C LYS A 305 -5.87 29.11 -20.83
N GLY A 306 -5.86 29.68 -19.63
CA GLY A 306 -7.06 29.97 -18.83
C GLY A 306 -7.71 28.75 -18.21
N SER A 307 -7.14 27.55 -18.37
CA SER A 307 -7.66 26.34 -17.76
C SER A 307 -6.78 25.89 -16.59
N CYS A 308 -7.42 25.35 -15.54
CA CYS A 308 -6.74 24.64 -14.46
C CYS A 308 -6.80 23.13 -14.71
N PRO A 309 -5.74 22.38 -14.43
CA PRO A 309 -5.82 20.95 -14.40
C PRO A 309 -6.86 20.48 -13.37
N VAL A 310 -7.65 19.47 -13.70
CA VAL A 310 -8.60 18.80 -12.78
C VAL A 310 -8.40 17.30 -12.86
N PHE A 311 -8.86 16.57 -11.84
CA PHE A 311 -8.60 15.14 -11.73
C PHE A 311 -9.89 14.32 -11.80
N SER A 312 -9.74 13.05 -12.18
CA SER A 312 -10.79 12.06 -11.97
C SER A 312 -11.08 11.90 -10.46
N PRO A 313 -12.30 11.45 -10.08
CA PRO A 313 -12.66 11.30 -8.67
C PRO A 313 -11.74 10.35 -7.88
N ASP A 314 -11.13 9.38 -8.54
CA ASP A 314 -10.16 8.44 -7.96
C ASP A 314 -8.71 8.98 -7.97
N GLY A 315 -8.48 10.17 -8.52
CA GLY A 315 -7.16 10.80 -8.60
C GLY A 315 -6.17 10.14 -9.56
N LYS A 316 -6.60 9.20 -10.42
CA LYS A 316 -5.69 8.46 -11.32
C LYS A 316 -5.48 9.12 -12.66
N THR A 317 -6.35 10.01 -13.06
CA THR A 317 -6.27 10.74 -14.34
C THR A 317 -6.29 12.24 -14.08
N VAL A 318 -5.41 12.99 -14.72
CA VAL A 318 -5.44 14.45 -14.76
C VAL A 318 -5.90 14.91 -16.14
N TYR A 319 -6.84 15.85 -16.15
CA TYR A 319 -7.40 16.42 -17.35
C TYR A 319 -6.98 17.88 -17.52
N ASN A 320 -6.74 18.30 -18.76
CA ASN A 320 -6.54 19.69 -19.09
C ASN A 320 -7.05 19.99 -20.51
N ILE A 321 -7.37 21.25 -20.79
CA ILE A 321 -7.95 21.67 -22.07
C ILE A 321 -7.11 22.76 -22.70
N THR A 322 -6.92 22.70 -24.02
CA THR A 322 -6.21 23.74 -24.75
C THR A 322 -7.14 24.87 -25.19
N TYR A 323 -6.55 26.07 -25.24
CA TYR A 323 -7.16 27.26 -25.79
C TYR A 323 -6.70 27.44 -27.24
N ASN A 324 -7.41 27.21 -28.21
CA ASN A 324 -7.13 27.69 -29.57
C ASN A 324 -8.25 27.33 -30.55
N LEU A 325 -8.03 27.61 -31.84
CA LEU A 325 -8.94 27.29 -32.95
C LEU A 325 -9.35 25.81 -33.00
N THR A 326 -8.57 24.94 -32.39
CA THR A 326 -8.86 23.52 -32.13
C THR A 326 -8.73 23.23 -30.64
N THR A 327 -9.79 23.50 -29.87
CA THR A 327 -9.85 23.05 -28.48
C THR A 327 -9.70 21.53 -28.42
N CYS A 328 -8.79 21.06 -27.60
CA CYS A 328 -8.59 19.65 -27.31
C CYS A 328 -8.60 19.42 -25.80
N LEU A 329 -9.33 18.41 -25.37
CA LEU A 329 -9.31 17.91 -24.00
C LEU A 329 -8.33 16.74 -23.93
N TYR A 330 -7.37 16.83 -23.05
CA TYR A 330 -6.31 15.85 -22.81
C TYR A 330 -6.52 15.13 -21.49
N ALA A 331 -6.23 13.84 -21.45
CA ALA A 331 -6.19 13.02 -20.25
C ALA A 331 -4.82 12.36 -20.12
N PHE A 332 -4.22 12.50 -18.95
CA PHE A 332 -2.92 11.90 -18.63
C PHE A 332 -3.06 10.98 -17.42
N ASN A 333 -2.38 9.85 -17.44
CA ASN A 333 -2.25 8.99 -16.29
C ASN A 333 -1.39 9.68 -15.21
N VAL A 334 -1.89 9.80 -13.99
CA VAL A 334 -1.20 10.49 -12.88
C VAL A 334 0.05 9.74 -12.43
N GLU A 335 0.06 8.41 -12.53
CA GLU A 335 1.16 7.58 -12.08
C GLU A 335 2.28 7.51 -13.12
N THR A 336 1.94 7.22 -14.38
CA THR A 336 2.94 7.06 -15.45
C THR A 336 3.29 8.38 -16.14
N GLY A 337 2.43 9.40 -16.06
CA GLY A 337 2.55 10.67 -16.76
C GLY A 337 2.29 10.57 -18.26
N GLU A 338 1.83 9.43 -18.74
CA GLU A 338 1.58 9.19 -20.16
C GLU A 338 0.22 9.75 -20.58
N LEU A 339 0.14 10.18 -21.86
CA LEU A 339 -1.11 10.57 -22.48
C LEU A 339 -2.02 9.35 -22.65
N ALA A 340 -3.18 9.38 -21.98
CA ALA A 340 -4.16 8.31 -22.07
C ALA A 340 -5.04 8.46 -23.31
N TRP A 341 -5.57 9.67 -23.55
CA TRP A 341 -6.40 9.97 -24.73
C TRP A 341 -6.53 11.49 -24.97
N VAL A 342 -6.99 11.86 -26.15
CA VAL A 342 -7.33 13.23 -26.55
C VAL A 342 -8.71 13.24 -27.17
N TYR A 343 -9.60 14.09 -26.69
CA TYR A 343 -10.88 14.37 -27.32
C TYR A 343 -10.80 15.69 -28.11
N LYS A 344 -11.20 15.67 -29.40
CA LYS A 344 -11.25 16.83 -30.31
C LYS A 344 -12.70 17.13 -30.68
N PRO A 345 -13.30 18.26 -30.26
CA PRO A 345 -14.60 18.68 -30.71
C PRO A 345 -14.67 18.84 -32.23
N SER A 346 -15.80 18.51 -32.84
CA SER A 346 -15.98 18.57 -34.30
C SER A 346 -16.01 19.98 -34.89
N SER A 347 -16.15 21.02 -34.06
CA SER A 347 -16.12 22.41 -34.48
C SER A 347 -14.94 23.15 -33.85
N ALA A 348 -14.19 23.90 -34.66
CA ALA A 348 -13.13 24.79 -34.17
C ALA A 348 -13.73 25.83 -33.22
N ALA A 349 -13.48 25.70 -31.93
CA ALA A 349 -13.98 26.62 -30.92
C ALA A 349 -12.89 26.88 -29.89
N LYS A 350 -12.72 28.16 -29.54
CA LYS A 350 -11.83 28.53 -28.45
C LYS A 350 -12.50 28.16 -27.14
N SER A 351 -11.75 27.60 -26.20
CA SER A 351 -12.22 27.43 -24.83
C SER A 351 -11.34 28.23 -23.87
N TYR A 352 -11.92 29.18 -23.17
CA TYR A 352 -11.33 29.77 -21.96
C TYR A 352 -11.85 29.11 -20.70
N ASN A 353 -12.76 28.14 -20.86
CA ASN A 353 -13.44 27.59 -19.71
C ASN A 353 -12.56 26.59 -18.97
N MET A 354 -12.68 26.74 -17.68
CA MET A 354 -12.15 25.79 -16.75
C MET A 354 -12.96 24.49 -16.83
N LEU A 355 -12.24 23.38 -16.71
CA LEU A 355 -12.84 22.07 -16.68
C LEU A 355 -13.52 21.81 -15.33
N THR A 356 -14.58 21.01 -15.38
CA THR A 356 -15.18 20.43 -14.18
C THR A 356 -15.40 18.96 -14.42
N VAL A 357 -15.09 18.12 -13.44
CA VAL A 357 -15.37 16.69 -13.47
C VAL A 357 -16.51 16.40 -12.51
N ASN A 358 -17.45 15.56 -12.94
CA ASN A 358 -18.50 15.08 -12.06
C ASN A 358 -17.89 14.17 -10.97
N PRO A 359 -17.97 14.54 -9.69
CA PRO A 359 -17.31 13.79 -8.62
C PRO A 359 -17.93 12.41 -8.36
N VAL A 360 -19.08 12.12 -8.97
CA VAL A 360 -19.78 10.84 -8.83
C VAL A 360 -19.58 9.94 -10.05
N THR A 361 -19.71 10.50 -11.28
CA THR A 361 -19.66 9.70 -12.52
C THR A 361 -18.32 9.73 -13.22
N GLY A 362 -17.46 10.72 -12.94
CA GLY A 362 -16.19 10.95 -13.64
C GLY A 362 -16.37 11.60 -15.01
N ASP A 363 -17.57 12.04 -15.39
CA ASP A 363 -17.80 12.75 -16.65
C ASP A 363 -17.17 14.14 -16.63
N ILE A 364 -16.59 14.56 -17.73
CA ILE A 364 -15.85 15.82 -17.86
C ILE A 364 -16.70 16.85 -18.62
N TYR A 365 -16.84 18.04 -18.06
CA TYR A 365 -17.62 19.14 -18.61
C TYR A 365 -16.74 20.31 -19.01
N PHE A 366 -16.99 20.87 -20.18
CA PHE A 366 -16.37 22.11 -20.62
C PHE A 366 -17.23 22.87 -21.65
N GLY A 367 -17.06 24.18 -21.65
CA GLY A 367 -17.73 25.06 -22.60
C GLY A 367 -16.78 25.71 -23.60
N THR A 368 -17.36 26.31 -24.65
CA THR A 368 -16.60 27.03 -25.68
C THR A 368 -17.00 28.51 -25.76
N GLU A 369 -16.02 29.35 -26.14
CA GLU A 369 -16.24 30.81 -26.29
C GLU A 369 -17.09 31.15 -27.51
N VAL A 370 -16.98 30.34 -28.56
CA VAL A 370 -17.70 30.58 -29.83
C VAL A 370 -18.91 29.65 -29.91
N ALA A 371 -20.07 30.23 -30.24
CA ALA A 371 -21.33 29.52 -30.49
C ALA A 371 -21.93 28.77 -29.28
N GLY A 372 -21.45 29.02 -28.04
CA GLY A 372 -22.13 28.55 -26.84
C GLY A 372 -22.31 27.04 -26.74
N GLN A 373 -21.31 26.28 -27.17
CA GLN A 373 -21.36 24.83 -27.11
C GLN A 373 -20.81 24.33 -25.79
N PHE A 374 -21.56 23.48 -25.11
CA PHE A 374 -21.18 22.83 -23.87
C PHE A 374 -21.13 21.31 -24.07
N TYR A 375 -20.04 20.70 -23.65
CA TYR A 375 -19.74 19.29 -23.91
C TYR A 375 -19.68 18.50 -22.60
N CYS A 376 -20.14 17.25 -22.68
CA CYS A 376 -19.87 16.21 -21.70
C CYS A 376 -19.12 15.06 -22.38
N VAL A 377 -17.95 14.75 -21.88
CA VAL A 377 -17.11 13.65 -22.32
C VAL A 377 -16.97 12.65 -21.16
N ASN A 378 -17.05 11.35 -21.44
CA ASN A 378 -16.86 10.35 -20.39
C ASN A 378 -15.37 10.14 -20.03
N ALA A 379 -15.11 9.37 -18.98
CA ALA A 379 -13.75 9.08 -18.53
C ALA A 379 -12.85 8.37 -19.56
N ASN A 380 -13.44 7.76 -20.61
CA ASN A 380 -12.71 7.09 -21.69
C ASN A 380 -12.41 8.02 -22.88
N GLY A 381 -12.87 9.27 -22.85
CA GLY A 381 -12.67 10.23 -23.92
C GLY A 381 -13.79 10.27 -24.97
N ASP A 382 -14.92 9.57 -24.77
CA ASP A 382 -16.04 9.56 -25.69
C ASP A 382 -17.03 10.69 -25.38
N LEU A 383 -17.56 11.33 -26.43
CA LEU A 383 -18.65 12.29 -26.30
C LEU A 383 -19.93 11.62 -25.80
N LYS A 384 -20.46 12.05 -24.66
CA LYS A 384 -21.77 11.61 -24.17
C LYS A 384 -22.90 12.46 -24.74
N TRP A 385 -22.75 13.77 -24.63
CA TRP A 385 -23.74 14.72 -25.15
C TRP A 385 -23.12 16.10 -25.37
N LYS A 386 -23.84 16.92 -26.13
CA LYS A 386 -23.52 18.34 -26.39
C LYS A 386 -24.80 19.17 -26.21
N PHE A 387 -24.66 20.33 -25.57
CA PHE A 387 -25.72 21.32 -25.43
C PHE A 387 -25.37 22.56 -26.22
N ASP A 388 -26.25 23.01 -27.12
CA ASP A 388 -26.06 24.15 -28.04
C ASP A 388 -26.94 25.37 -27.65
N GLY A 389 -27.50 25.40 -26.42
CA GLY A 389 -28.51 26.40 -26.01
C GLY A 389 -27.96 27.62 -25.25
N ALA A 390 -26.64 27.67 -24.98
CA ALA A 390 -26.01 28.78 -24.26
C ALA A 390 -25.39 29.83 -25.20
N GLY A 391 -25.10 31.03 -24.65
CA GLY A 391 -24.24 31.99 -25.30
C GLY A 391 -22.74 31.64 -25.13
N SER A 392 -21.83 32.57 -25.46
CA SER A 392 -20.40 32.39 -25.22
C SER A 392 -20.12 32.06 -23.75
N MET A 393 -19.41 30.94 -23.50
CA MET A 393 -18.99 30.55 -22.16
C MET A 393 -17.52 30.90 -21.93
N LYS A 394 -17.26 32.11 -21.44
CA LYS A 394 -15.92 32.65 -21.33
C LYS A 394 -15.36 32.66 -19.92
N SER A 395 -16.17 32.76 -18.89
CA SER A 395 -15.70 33.24 -17.60
C SER A 395 -16.01 32.34 -16.42
N ALA A 396 -17.17 31.69 -16.38
CA ALA A 396 -17.57 30.86 -15.25
C ALA A 396 -17.26 29.38 -15.51
N ALA A 397 -16.55 28.73 -14.60
CA ALA A 397 -16.42 27.29 -14.59
C ALA A 397 -17.80 26.64 -14.37
N PRO A 398 -18.09 25.47 -14.97
CA PRO A 398 -19.27 24.69 -14.63
C PRO A 398 -19.27 24.27 -13.16
N ALA A 399 -20.45 24.16 -12.54
CA ALA A 399 -20.58 23.60 -11.19
C ALA A 399 -21.48 22.37 -11.21
N VAL A 400 -21.19 21.38 -10.39
CA VAL A 400 -21.94 20.11 -10.32
C VAL A 400 -22.51 19.95 -8.92
N ASN A 401 -23.76 19.52 -8.79
CA ASN A 401 -24.34 19.27 -7.48
C ASN A 401 -23.77 18.00 -6.83
N LYS A 402 -23.99 17.86 -5.52
CA LYS A 402 -23.36 16.83 -4.68
C LYS A 402 -23.61 15.39 -5.16
N ASP A 403 -24.82 15.11 -5.65
CA ASP A 403 -25.18 13.77 -6.15
C ASP A 403 -24.81 13.53 -7.62
N GLY A 404 -24.22 14.54 -8.28
CA GLY A 404 -23.77 14.45 -9.67
C GLY A 404 -24.90 14.43 -10.70
N SER A 405 -26.14 14.73 -10.32
CA SER A 405 -27.30 14.65 -11.21
C SER A 405 -27.52 15.90 -12.07
N LEU A 406 -27.02 17.07 -11.63
CA LEU A 406 -27.15 18.34 -12.30
C LEU A 406 -25.78 18.99 -12.53
N VAL A 407 -25.62 19.60 -13.70
CA VAL A 407 -24.53 20.52 -14.00
C VAL A 407 -25.07 21.91 -14.32
N PHE A 408 -24.46 22.92 -13.72
CA PHE A 408 -24.85 24.32 -13.87
C PHE A 408 -23.81 25.06 -14.69
N ILE A 409 -24.25 25.88 -15.62
CA ILE A 409 -23.40 26.70 -16.49
C ILE A 409 -23.93 28.13 -16.56
N GLY A 410 -23.01 29.06 -16.78
CA GLY A 410 -23.32 30.46 -17.00
C GLY A 410 -22.70 30.99 -18.29
N ASP A 411 -23.39 31.89 -18.99
CA ASP A 411 -22.91 32.46 -20.24
C ASP A 411 -22.58 33.96 -20.13
N ALA A 412 -21.93 34.49 -21.17
CA ALA A 412 -21.58 35.91 -21.27
C ALA A 412 -22.80 36.82 -21.49
N ALA A 413 -23.95 36.29 -21.87
CA ALA A 413 -25.19 37.05 -21.99
C ALA A 413 -25.89 37.22 -20.65
N GLY A 414 -25.41 36.53 -19.61
CA GLY A 414 -26.00 36.59 -18.27
C GLY A 414 -27.14 35.60 -18.08
N ASN A 415 -27.10 34.46 -18.73
CA ASN A 415 -28.02 33.36 -18.48
C ASN A 415 -27.32 32.28 -17.64
N ILE A 416 -28.09 31.65 -16.76
CA ILE A 416 -27.73 30.45 -16.01
C ILE A 416 -28.61 29.30 -16.51
N PHE A 417 -28.00 28.14 -16.70
CA PHE A 417 -28.70 26.92 -17.09
C PHE A 417 -28.38 25.80 -16.10
N ALA A 418 -29.40 25.02 -15.77
CA ALA A 418 -29.22 23.70 -15.15
C ALA A 418 -29.52 22.62 -16.19
N LEU A 419 -28.59 21.73 -16.36
CA LEU A 419 -28.70 20.60 -17.27
C LEU A 419 -28.69 19.30 -16.49
N ASP A 420 -29.45 18.34 -16.99
CA ASP A 420 -29.35 16.96 -16.54
C ASP A 420 -27.95 16.41 -16.87
N ALA A 421 -27.20 15.99 -15.88
CA ALA A 421 -25.81 15.60 -16.05
C ALA A 421 -25.63 14.36 -16.93
N ALA A 422 -26.62 13.45 -16.96
CA ALA A 422 -26.55 12.22 -17.74
C ALA A 422 -26.88 12.42 -19.22
N SER A 423 -27.84 13.32 -19.52
CA SER A 423 -28.39 13.49 -20.89
C SER A 423 -28.08 14.84 -21.53
N GLY A 424 -27.65 15.84 -20.80
CA GLY A 424 -27.49 17.21 -21.27
C GLY A 424 -28.79 17.96 -21.51
N SER A 425 -29.94 17.39 -21.16
CA SER A 425 -31.23 18.06 -21.32
C SER A 425 -31.38 19.22 -20.33
N LYS A 426 -31.86 20.36 -20.85
CA LYS A 426 -32.11 21.54 -20.02
C LYS A 426 -33.26 21.30 -19.06
N LYS A 427 -33.00 21.40 -17.75
CA LYS A 427 -34.04 21.38 -16.69
C LYS A 427 -34.69 22.74 -16.53
N TRP A 428 -33.88 23.78 -16.40
CA TRP A 428 -34.33 25.15 -16.30
C TRP A 428 -33.28 26.14 -16.79
N SER A 429 -33.69 27.39 -16.97
CA SER A 429 -32.80 28.51 -17.18
C SER A 429 -33.30 29.75 -16.48
N ALA A 430 -32.38 30.61 -16.02
CA ALA A 430 -32.71 31.85 -15.31
C ALA A 430 -31.78 32.98 -15.75
N ALA A 431 -32.22 34.23 -15.59
CA ALA A 431 -31.44 35.42 -15.89
C ALA A 431 -30.57 35.82 -14.68
N LEU A 432 -29.26 36.02 -14.90
CA LEU A 432 -28.32 36.62 -13.95
C LEU A 432 -28.18 38.14 -14.18
N GLY A 433 -28.58 38.62 -15.35
CA GLY A 433 -28.59 40.03 -15.72
C GLY A 433 -27.26 40.63 -16.15
N SER A 434 -26.14 39.89 -16.07
CA SER A 434 -24.83 40.23 -16.59
C SER A 434 -24.00 38.96 -16.73
N ALA A 435 -22.89 39.00 -17.50
CA ALA A 435 -22.04 37.86 -17.74
C ALA A 435 -21.67 37.13 -16.45
N ALA A 436 -21.81 35.80 -16.47
CA ALA A 436 -21.47 34.96 -15.33
C ALA A 436 -19.97 35.00 -15.05
N ALA A 437 -19.58 35.16 -13.79
CA ALA A 437 -18.20 35.25 -13.34
C ALA A 437 -17.78 34.10 -12.41
N GLY A 438 -18.70 33.44 -11.74
CA GLY A 438 -18.43 32.30 -10.85
C GLY A 438 -19.71 31.60 -10.46
N LEU A 439 -19.64 30.30 -10.22
CA LEU A 439 -20.73 29.44 -9.73
C LEU A 439 -20.28 28.69 -8.48
N LEU A 440 -21.20 28.43 -7.56
CA LEU A 440 -20.99 27.63 -6.36
C LEU A 440 -22.29 26.93 -6.00
N VAL A 441 -22.25 25.62 -5.79
CA VAL A 441 -23.42 24.86 -5.29
C VAL A 441 -23.29 24.64 -3.80
N ASN A 442 -24.33 25.00 -3.05
CA ASN A 442 -24.46 24.77 -1.62
C ASN A 442 -25.81 24.07 -1.32
N GLY A 443 -25.78 22.74 -1.24
CA GLY A 443 -26.97 21.94 -1.06
C GLY A 443 -28.00 22.16 -2.18
N ASN A 444 -29.18 22.70 -1.85
CA ASN A 444 -30.25 22.99 -2.81
C ASN A 444 -30.16 24.40 -3.40
N GLU A 445 -29.06 25.10 -3.23
CA GLU A 445 -28.87 26.45 -3.73
C GLU A 445 -27.70 26.52 -4.71
N LEU A 446 -27.91 27.25 -5.79
CA LEU A 446 -26.85 27.70 -6.70
C LEU A 446 -26.56 29.16 -6.43
N VAL A 447 -25.33 29.48 -6.10
CA VAL A 447 -24.83 30.86 -5.98
C VAL A 447 -24.16 31.23 -7.26
N ALA A 448 -24.60 32.25 -7.95
CA ALA A 448 -24.02 32.71 -9.20
C ALA A 448 -23.60 34.19 -9.09
N GLY A 449 -22.32 34.43 -9.36
CA GLY A 449 -21.73 35.76 -9.40
C GLY A 449 -21.73 36.33 -10.82
N ALA A 450 -22.07 37.59 -10.97
CA ALA A 450 -22.06 38.31 -12.23
C ALA A 450 -20.92 39.36 -12.28
N VAL A 451 -20.38 39.64 -13.47
CA VAL A 451 -19.31 40.63 -13.67
C VAL A 451 -19.69 42.02 -13.15
N ASN A 452 -20.96 42.40 -13.15
CA ASN A 452 -21.44 43.63 -12.57
C ASN A 452 -21.46 43.67 -11.03
N GLY A 453 -21.01 42.60 -10.35
CA GLY A 453 -20.94 42.48 -8.89
C GLY A 453 -22.25 42.00 -8.24
N THR A 454 -23.24 41.57 -8.99
CA THR A 454 -24.42 40.91 -8.43
C THR A 454 -24.12 39.46 -8.13
N VAL A 455 -24.46 38.99 -6.93
CA VAL A 455 -24.39 37.56 -6.53
C VAL A 455 -25.83 37.12 -6.25
N THR A 456 -26.35 36.21 -7.06
CA THR A 456 -27.72 35.73 -6.98
C THR A 456 -27.76 34.28 -6.53
N PHE A 457 -28.68 33.99 -5.61
CA PHE A 457 -28.97 32.66 -5.09
C PHE A 457 -30.21 32.12 -5.79
N TYR A 458 -30.08 30.94 -6.39
CA TYR A 458 -31.16 30.24 -7.07
C TYR A 458 -31.46 28.91 -6.38
N ASN A 459 -32.72 28.48 -6.42
CA ASN A 459 -33.07 27.10 -6.09
C ASN A 459 -32.55 26.17 -7.20
N THR A 460 -31.80 25.12 -6.84
CA THR A 460 -31.21 24.19 -7.82
C THR A 460 -32.23 23.37 -8.58
N ALA A 461 -33.43 23.14 -8.03
CA ALA A 461 -34.49 22.31 -8.63
C ALA A 461 -35.20 23.00 -9.80
N ASP A 462 -35.44 24.31 -9.68
CA ASP A 462 -36.33 25.04 -10.62
C ASP A 462 -35.76 26.39 -11.11
N GLY A 463 -34.64 26.85 -10.58
CA GLY A 463 -34.01 28.11 -10.95
C GLY A 463 -34.71 29.36 -10.41
N THR A 464 -35.62 29.22 -9.46
CA THR A 464 -36.26 30.38 -8.80
C THR A 464 -35.24 31.18 -8.00
N VAL A 465 -35.30 32.52 -8.11
CA VAL A 465 -34.42 33.41 -7.35
C VAL A 465 -34.83 33.43 -5.88
N ILE A 466 -33.89 33.13 -4.99
CA ILE A 466 -34.08 33.20 -3.54
C ILE A 466 -33.77 34.60 -3.04
N THR A 467 -32.60 35.14 -3.40
CA THR A 467 -32.15 36.49 -3.04
C THR A 467 -30.95 36.92 -3.88
N SER A 468 -30.56 38.17 -3.75
CA SER A 468 -29.34 38.68 -4.39
C SER A 468 -28.59 39.63 -3.47
N LEU A 469 -27.26 39.62 -3.57
CA LEU A 469 -26.34 40.56 -2.93
C LEU A 469 -25.70 41.43 -4.00
N LYS A 470 -25.22 42.63 -3.61
CA LYS A 470 -24.55 43.56 -4.51
C LYS A 470 -23.18 43.94 -3.97
N PHE A 471 -22.15 43.68 -4.77
CA PHE A 471 -20.79 44.11 -4.57
C PHE A 471 -20.36 45.15 -5.63
N PRO A 472 -19.22 45.85 -5.48
CA PRO A 472 -18.81 46.90 -6.42
C PRO A 472 -18.71 46.38 -7.86
N CYS A 473 -18.00 45.31 -8.12
CA CYS A 473 -17.97 44.54 -9.38
C CYS A 473 -17.12 43.27 -9.18
N MET A 474 -17.19 42.32 -10.12
CA MET A 474 -16.33 41.14 -10.19
C MET A 474 -15.41 41.20 -11.42
N THR A 475 -14.41 40.35 -11.53
CA THR A 475 -13.54 40.23 -12.71
C THR A 475 -14.09 39.17 -13.68
N ASP A 476 -13.64 39.20 -14.93
CA ASP A 476 -14.11 38.35 -16.02
C ASP A 476 -13.73 36.85 -15.84
N ILE A 477 -12.71 36.56 -15.05
CA ILE A 477 -12.22 35.18 -14.83
C ILE A 477 -12.01 35.03 -13.34
N THR A 478 -13.06 34.63 -12.65
CA THR A 478 -13.06 34.49 -11.20
C THR A 478 -13.90 33.29 -10.78
N GLY A 479 -13.60 32.80 -9.62
CA GLY A 479 -14.37 31.80 -8.90
C GLY A 479 -14.62 32.27 -7.48
N PHE A 480 -15.33 31.48 -6.74
CA PHE A 480 -15.52 31.65 -5.32
C PHE A 480 -14.55 30.75 -4.56
N ALA A 481 -14.08 31.20 -3.40
CA ALA A 481 -13.47 30.32 -2.41
C ALA A 481 -14.31 30.31 -1.14
N VAL A 482 -14.34 29.16 -0.50
CA VAL A 482 -15.12 28.98 0.74
C VAL A 482 -14.18 28.78 1.91
N GLY A 483 -14.44 29.48 3.00
CA GLY A 483 -13.70 29.42 4.25
C GLY A 483 -13.78 28.04 4.92
N ASN A 484 -12.86 27.80 5.85
CA ASN A 484 -12.81 26.54 6.61
C ASN A 484 -14.05 26.32 7.49
N ASP A 485 -14.81 27.39 7.77
CA ASP A 485 -16.11 27.38 8.45
C ASP A 485 -17.27 26.87 7.55
N LYS A 486 -17.01 26.66 6.25
CA LYS A 486 -17.98 26.29 5.20
C LYS A 486 -19.15 27.29 5.03
N ARG A 487 -18.98 28.50 5.50
CA ARG A 487 -19.97 29.58 5.49
C ARG A 487 -19.45 30.85 4.81
N THR A 488 -18.24 31.28 5.14
CA THR A 488 -17.65 32.49 4.57
C THR A 488 -17.25 32.25 3.13
N VAL A 489 -17.78 33.03 2.19
CA VAL A 489 -17.40 33.00 0.78
C VAL A 489 -16.56 34.23 0.47
N TYR A 490 -15.40 33.98 -0.14
CA TYR A 490 -14.50 35.01 -0.64
C TYR A 490 -14.64 35.15 -2.15
N LEU A 491 -14.67 36.39 -2.61
CA LEU A 491 -14.75 36.71 -4.03
C LEU A 491 -13.87 37.94 -4.38
N PRO A 492 -13.19 37.90 -5.54
CA PRO A 492 -12.45 39.05 -6.01
C PRO A 492 -13.37 40.05 -6.72
N ALA A 493 -13.21 41.33 -6.37
CA ALA A 493 -13.91 42.46 -6.96
C ALA A 493 -12.89 43.40 -7.62
N LYS A 494 -12.42 43.04 -8.82
CA LYS A 494 -11.30 43.70 -9.52
C LYS A 494 -10.03 43.76 -8.68
N THR A 495 -9.76 44.88 -8.02
CA THR A 495 -8.55 45.16 -7.23
C THR A 495 -8.78 44.87 -5.73
N ALA A 496 -9.98 44.53 -5.34
CA ALA A 496 -10.38 44.31 -3.96
C ALA A 496 -10.85 42.87 -3.73
N MET A 497 -10.84 42.47 -2.46
CA MET A 497 -11.48 41.23 -1.99
C MET A 497 -12.72 41.56 -1.19
N CYS A 498 -13.76 40.76 -1.39
CA CYS A 498 -15.04 40.85 -0.67
C CYS A 498 -15.37 39.53 -0.01
N SER A 499 -16.27 39.54 0.96
CA SER A 499 -16.80 38.30 1.55
C SER A 499 -18.25 38.44 2.01
N PHE A 500 -18.95 37.31 2.02
CA PHE A 500 -20.31 37.19 2.56
C PHE A 500 -20.52 35.85 3.26
N ASP A 501 -21.53 35.78 4.08
CA ASP A 501 -21.96 34.58 4.78
C ASP A 501 -23.05 33.83 3.99
N LEU A 502 -22.81 32.55 3.66
CA LEU A 502 -23.77 31.73 2.89
C LEU A 502 -25.10 31.49 3.60
N GLU A 503 -25.09 31.41 4.93
CA GLU A 503 -26.29 31.08 5.69
C GLU A 503 -27.16 32.32 5.96
N THR A 504 -26.53 33.39 6.46
CA THR A 504 -27.22 34.61 6.83
C THR A 504 -27.45 35.58 5.67
N ARG A 505 -26.74 35.39 4.56
CA ARG A 505 -26.72 36.31 3.39
C ARG A 505 -26.15 37.70 3.74
N ALA A 506 -25.45 37.82 4.85
CA ALA A 506 -24.83 39.08 5.25
C ALA A 506 -23.54 39.30 4.46
N ILE A 507 -23.34 40.51 3.94
CA ILE A 507 -22.07 40.99 3.45
C ILE A 507 -21.15 41.18 4.68
N LEU A 508 -20.07 40.44 4.77
CA LEU A 508 -19.09 40.52 5.85
C LEU A 508 -18.08 41.60 5.57
N VAL A 509 -17.51 41.59 4.36
CA VAL A 509 -16.57 42.61 3.89
C VAL A 509 -17.02 43.08 2.50
N GLU A 510 -17.40 44.33 2.38
CA GLU A 510 -17.86 44.93 1.12
C GLU A 510 -16.69 45.13 0.14
N SER A 511 -15.53 45.55 0.63
CA SER A 511 -14.34 45.81 -0.20
C SER A 511 -13.08 46.01 0.64
N LEU A 512 -12.16 45.07 0.61
CA LEU A 512 -10.79 45.25 1.06
C LEU A 512 -9.91 45.55 -0.17
N SER A 513 -9.35 46.75 -0.30
CA SER A 513 -8.40 47.08 -1.37
C SER A 513 -7.11 46.24 -1.19
N VAL A 514 -6.71 45.49 -2.21
CA VAL A 514 -5.58 44.53 -2.15
C VAL A 514 -4.54 44.83 -3.21
N ALA A 515 -4.93 45.00 -4.48
CA ALA A 515 -4.07 45.00 -5.63
C ALA A 515 -4.19 46.28 -6.45
N ASP A 516 -3.21 46.52 -7.33
CA ASP A 516 -3.24 47.62 -8.31
C ASP A 516 -3.93 47.21 -9.63
N ASN A 517 -4.25 45.94 -9.80
CA ASN A 517 -4.89 45.38 -10.99
C ASN A 517 -5.76 44.16 -10.61
N ASN A 518 -6.47 43.56 -11.57
CA ASN A 518 -7.41 42.49 -11.36
C ASN A 518 -6.81 41.33 -10.57
N LEU A 519 -7.55 40.88 -9.58
CA LEU A 519 -7.32 39.64 -8.82
C LEU A 519 -7.98 38.45 -9.52
N TYR A 520 -7.44 37.27 -9.27
CA TYR A 520 -7.93 36.00 -9.77
C TYR A 520 -8.62 35.19 -8.65
N GLU A 521 -8.98 33.94 -8.93
CA GLU A 521 -9.64 33.06 -7.98
C GLU A 521 -8.78 32.85 -6.71
N PRO A 522 -9.35 33.07 -5.52
CA PRO A 522 -8.66 32.85 -4.27
C PRO A 522 -8.68 31.38 -3.86
N VAL A 523 -7.74 30.99 -2.97
CA VAL A 523 -7.74 29.71 -2.25
C VAL A 523 -7.60 29.94 -0.75
N VAL A 524 -8.06 28.96 0.05
CA VAL A 524 -8.06 29.03 1.51
C VAL A 524 -7.14 27.96 2.10
N ALA A 525 -6.20 28.39 2.92
CA ALA A 525 -5.25 27.50 3.61
C ALA A 525 -5.86 26.88 4.88
N PRO A 526 -5.28 25.78 5.42
CA PRO A 526 -5.68 25.19 6.68
C PRO A 526 -5.70 26.16 7.87
N ASN A 527 -4.76 27.10 7.92
CA ASN A 527 -4.72 28.16 8.95
C ASN A 527 -5.77 29.26 8.76
N GLY A 528 -6.60 29.18 7.70
CA GLY A 528 -7.66 30.11 7.38
C GLY A 528 -7.22 31.29 6.51
N ASN A 529 -5.94 31.51 6.26
CA ASN A 529 -5.47 32.57 5.38
C ASN A 529 -5.99 32.37 3.94
N VAL A 530 -6.28 33.50 3.30
CA VAL A 530 -6.76 33.53 1.92
C VAL A 530 -5.62 34.00 1.01
N TYR A 531 -5.28 33.18 0.03
CA TYR A 531 -4.26 33.54 -0.96
C TYR A 531 -4.89 33.90 -2.28
N VAL A 532 -4.40 34.95 -2.91
CA VAL A 532 -4.89 35.40 -4.21
C VAL A 532 -3.76 35.98 -5.07
N ALA A 533 -3.81 35.69 -6.35
CA ALA A 533 -2.87 36.24 -7.33
C ALA A 533 -3.46 37.47 -8.04
N GLY A 534 -2.63 38.44 -8.36
CA GLY A 534 -3.02 39.65 -9.05
C GLY A 534 -2.29 39.87 -10.39
N LYS A 535 -2.98 40.46 -11.35
CA LYS A 535 -2.41 40.89 -12.64
C LYS A 535 -1.36 42.00 -12.50
N ASP A 536 -1.16 42.53 -11.30
CA ASP A 536 -0.13 43.48 -10.91
C ASP A 536 1.21 42.85 -10.55
N ASN A 537 1.41 41.55 -10.88
CA ASN A 537 2.61 40.75 -10.62
C ASN A 537 2.82 40.38 -9.14
N CYS A 538 1.78 40.42 -8.35
CA CYS A 538 1.85 40.09 -6.94
C CYS A 538 1.00 38.88 -6.60
N VAL A 539 1.44 38.17 -5.58
CA VAL A 539 0.63 37.22 -4.82
C VAL A 539 0.44 37.79 -3.41
N TYR A 540 -0.73 37.62 -2.88
CA TYR A 540 -1.17 38.21 -1.61
C TYR A 540 -1.64 37.12 -0.67
N CYS A 541 -1.28 37.25 0.59
CA CYS A 541 -1.89 36.54 1.70
C CYS A 541 -2.76 37.51 2.49
N LEU A 542 -4.00 37.15 2.71
CA LEU A 542 -4.97 37.93 3.47
C LEU A 542 -5.37 37.15 4.72
N ASP A 543 -5.70 37.83 5.78
CA ASP A 543 -6.30 37.16 6.94
C ASP A 543 -7.74 36.68 6.61
N LYS A 544 -8.21 35.67 7.34
CA LYS A 544 -9.50 35.02 7.10
C LYS A 544 -10.71 35.98 7.17
N ASP A 545 -10.59 37.05 7.94
CA ASP A 545 -11.65 38.04 8.14
C ASP A 545 -11.55 39.21 7.15
N LEU A 546 -10.60 39.16 6.21
CA LEU A 546 -10.28 40.21 5.23
C LEU A 546 -10.09 41.60 5.87
N THR A 547 -9.42 41.66 7.02
CA THR A 547 -9.14 42.94 7.70
C THR A 547 -7.86 43.58 7.18
N ARG A 548 -6.93 42.78 6.65
CA ARG A 548 -5.62 43.26 6.18
C ARG A 548 -4.95 42.27 5.23
N VAL A 549 -3.99 42.79 4.48
CA VAL A 549 -2.96 42.02 3.79
C VAL A 549 -1.90 41.62 4.80
N VAL A 550 -1.73 40.29 5.02
CA VAL A 550 -0.75 39.73 5.94
C VAL A 550 0.65 39.86 5.36
N TRP A 551 0.81 39.45 4.11
CA TRP A 551 2.02 39.66 3.32
C TRP A 551 1.70 39.75 1.84
N LYS A 552 2.69 40.30 1.08
CA LYS A 552 2.64 40.46 -0.37
C LYS A 552 4.01 40.13 -0.94
N TYR A 553 4.05 39.36 -2.02
CA TYR A 553 5.26 39.09 -2.79
C TYR A 553 5.09 39.60 -4.21
N ARG A 554 6.06 40.37 -4.70
CA ARG A 554 6.09 40.85 -6.09
C ARG A 554 7.17 40.12 -6.89
N HIS A 555 6.75 39.40 -7.92
CA HIS A 555 7.68 38.75 -8.84
C HIS A 555 8.48 39.80 -9.62
N LYS A 556 9.77 39.53 -9.76
CA LYS A 556 10.68 40.27 -10.66
C LYS A 556 11.42 39.26 -11.53
N ASP A 557 11.55 39.55 -12.82
CA ASP A 557 12.39 38.77 -13.72
C ASP A 557 13.89 38.95 -13.41
N SER A 558 14.76 38.23 -14.12
CA SER A 558 16.21 38.32 -13.98
C SER A 558 16.78 39.74 -14.28
N ALA A 559 16.02 40.60 -15.00
CA ALA A 559 16.35 41.98 -15.28
C ALA A 559 15.75 42.97 -14.24
N GLY A 560 15.10 42.44 -13.18
CA GLY A 560 14.45 43.26 -12.15
C GLY A 560 13.12 43.87 -12.57
N LYS A 561 12.57 43.50 -13.73
CA LYS A 561 11.29 44.01 -14.23
C LYS A 561 10.14 43.11 -13.74
N SER A 562 9.01 43.73 -13.44
CA SER A 562 7.76 43.06 -13.17
C SER A 562 6.85 43.17 -14.40
N THR A 563 6.50 42.06 -15.03
CA THR A 563 5.64 42.05 -16.21
C THR A 563 4.63 40.88 -16.14
N ASN A 564 3.37 41.18 -15.88
CA ASN A 564 2.23 40.23 -15.94
C ASN A 564 2.52 38.81 -15.40
N ALA A 565 3.29 38.75 -14.31
CA ALA A 565 3.86 37.47 -13.82
C ALA A 565 2.82 36.45 -13.42
N PHE A 566 1.76 36.84 -12.71
CA PHE A 566 0.74 35.92 -12.22
C PHE A 566 -0.59 36.03 -12.98
N ASN A 567 -0.54 36.43 -14.25
CA ASN A 567 -1.72 36.52 -15.09
C ASN A 567 -2.29 35.13 -15.37
N TYR A 568 -3.54 34.88 -14.97
CA TYR A 568 -4.22 33.56 -15.00
C TYR A 568 -3.57 32.46 -14.13
N SER A 569 -2.72 32.81 -13.18
CA SER A 569 -2.18 31.84 -12.23
C SER A 569 -3.17 31.58 -11.11
N HIS A 570 -3.54 30.32 -10.95
CA HIS A 570 -4.35 29.85 -9.82
C HIS A 570 -3.41 29.23 -8.79
N PRO A 571 -3.42 29.69 -7.54
CA PRO A 571 -2.60 29.12 -6.47
C PRO A 571 -3.16 27.77 -5.99
N CYS A 572 -2.30 26.97 -5.33
CA CYS A 572 -2.69 25.77 -4.60
C CYS A 572 -2.05 25.81 -3.21
N VAL A 573 -2.62 25.07 -2.25
CA VAL A 573 -2.14 25.05 -0.87
C VAL A 573 -2.08 23.60 -0.34
N ASP A 574 -1.05 23.27 0.41
CA ASP A 574 -0.91 21.98 1.09
C ASP A 574 -1.36 22.02 2.56
N THR A 575 -1.29 20.87 3.23
CA THR A 575 -1.65 20.71 4.65
C THR A 575 -0.75 21.48 5.61
N GLU A 576 0.46 21.88 5.17
CA GLU A 576 1.43 22.65 5.96
C GLU A 576 1.30 24.17 5.74
N ASN A 577 0.29 24.60 4.96
CA ASN A 577 0.05 25.99 4.53
C ASN A 577 1.09 26.54 3.56
N HIS A 578 1.83 25.69 2.85
CA HIS A 578 2.67 26.15 1.77
C HIS A 578 1.80 26.57 0.57
N LEU A 579 2.15 27.68 -0.03
CA LEU A 579 1.49 28.18 -1.23
C LEU A 579 2.33 27.84 -2.46
N TYR A 580 1.70 27.20 -3.43
CA TYR A 580 2.29 26.85 -4.73
C TYR A 580 1.71 27.73 -5.82
N ILE A 581 2.57 28.41 -6.57
CA ILE A 581 2.14 29.27 -7.68
C ILE A 581 3.24 29.40 -8.72
N THR A 582 2.87 29.50 -10.00
CA THR A 582 3.82 29.67 -11.10
C THR A 582 3.62 31.03 -11.76
N SER A 583 4.72 31.72 -12.03
CA SER A 583 4.71 32.99 -12.78
C SER A 583 4.57 32.72 -14.28
N GLY A 584 3.77 33.57 -14.98
CA GLY A 584 3.30 33.24 -16.32
C GLY A 584 4.03 33.91 -17.48
N GLN A 585 4.43 35.17 -17.45
CA GLN A 585 4.87 35.87 -18.67
C GLN A 585 6.36 36.09 -18.83
N THR A 586 7.10 36.02 -17.74
CA THR A 586 8.57 36.22 -17.79
C THR A 586 9.23 35.25 -16.83
N GLY A 587 9.93 34.27 -17.37
CA GLY A 587 10.81 33.40 -16.62
C GLY A 587 10.21 32.05 -16.20
N ASN A 588 8.90 31.80 -16.30
CA ASN A 588 8.24 30.51 -15.96
C ASN A 588 8.69 29.96 -14.60
N VAL A 589 8.76 30.82 -13.58
CA VAL A 589 9.25 30.46 -12.26
C VAL A 589 8.09 29.98 -11.41
N SER A 590 8.18 28.75 -10.92
CA SER A 590 7.31 28.25 -9.86
C SER A 590 7.90 28.55 -8.50
N TYR A 591 7.04 28.85 -7.56
CA TYR A 591 7.38 29.17 -6.18
C TYR A 591 6.62 28.27 -5.22
N ILE A 592 7.30 27.87 -4.17
CA ILE A 592 6.69 27.40 -2.93
C ILE A 592 6.98 28.46 -1.87
N PHE A 593 5.92 29.02 -1.30
CA PHE A 593 6.04 29.98 -0.19
C PHE A 593 5.68 29.29 1.13
N ASN A 594 6.41 29.62 2.17
CA ASN A 594 6.00 29.34 3.54
C ASN A 594 4.80 30.22 3.92
N ALA A 595 4.09 29.86 4.98
CA ALA A 595 2.93 30.62 5.47
C ALA A 595 3.24 32.10 5.81
N ASP A 596 4.49 32.42 6.13
CA ASP A 596 4.97 33.78 6.42
C ASP A 596 5.34 34.61 5.19
N GLY A 597 5.23 34.04 3.98
CA GLY A 597 5.54 34.69 2.71
C GLY A 597 6.99 34.58 2.26
N THR A 598 7.85 33.90 3.01
CA THR A 598 9.21 33.60 2.56
C THR A 598 9.20 32.51 1.49
N VAL A 599 10.08 32.63 0.49
CA VAL A 599 10.23 31.61 -0.55
C VAL A 599 10.94 30.40 0.03
N LYS A 600 10.27 29.25 0.07
CA LYS A 600 10.84 27.98 0.48
C LYS A 600 11.66 27.35 -0.63
N GLU A 601 11.12 27.35 -1.85
CA GLU A 601 11.74 26.78 -3.04
C GLU A 601 11.26 27.51 -4.29
N SER A 602 12.10 27.57 -5.33
CA SER A 602 11.71 28.05 -6.65
C SER A 602 12.48 27.32 -7.75
N TRP A 603 11.85 27.13 -8.90
CA TRP A 603 12.45 26.51 -10.09
C TRP A 603 11.82 27.05 -11.36
N THR A 604 12.49 26.83 -12.50
CA THR A 604 11.97 27.16 -13.84
C THR A 604 11.65 25.88 -14.60
N TYR A 605 10.57 25.90 -15.38
CA TYR A 605 10.25 24.81 -16.30
C TYR A 605 10.93 25.01 -17.65
N GLY A 606 11.56 23.95 -18.18
CA GLY A 606 12.13 23.91 -19.53
C GLY A 606 13.33 24.81 -19.73
N THR A 607 13.89 24.76 -20.94
CA THR A 607 15.09 25.54 -21.35
C THR A 607 14.78 26.79 -22.15
N SER A 608 13.50 27.04 -22.51
CA SER A 608 13.15 28.17 -23.39
C SER A 608 12.35 29.23 -22.65
N ASN A 609 12.80 30.47 -22.77
CA ASN A 609 12.06 31.69 -22.40
C ASN A 609 10.76 31.91 -23.21
N GLN A 610 10.33 30.92 -23.97
CA GLN A 610 9.29 30.99 -24.98
C GLN A 610 7.96 30.45 -24.50
N GLN A 611 7.96 29.58 -23.48
CA GLN A 611 6.72 29.09 -22.87
C GLN A 611 6.25 30.04 -21.78
N LYS A 612 4.98 30.42 -21.80
CA LYS A 612 4.38 31.29 -20.80
C LYS A 612 3.30 30.56 -20.06
N GLN A 613 3.33 30.53 -18.74
CA GLN A 613 2.16 30.08 -18.03
C GLN A 613 1.03 31.10 -18.20
N MET A 614 -0.07 30.66 -18.74
CA MET A 614 -1.35 31.36 -18.76
C MET A 614 -2.51 30.40 -18.42
N GLY A 615 -2.20 29.24 -17.87
CA GLY A 615 -3.11 28.28 -17.28
C GLY A 615 -2.90 28.18 -15.78
N GLY A 616 -3.84 27.56 -15.09
CA GLY A 616 -3.79 27.36 -13.65
C GLY A 616 -2.81 26.27 -13.24
N ASN A 617 -2.61 26.20 -11.93
CA ASN A 617 -1.95 25.09 -11.27
C ASN A 617 -3.00 24.23 -10.54
N ASN A 618 -2.69 22.97 -10.35
CA ASN A 618 -3.38 22.14 -9.38
C ASN A 618 -2.39 21.15 -8.74
N TYR A 619 -2.74 20.63 -7.58
CA TYR A 619 -1.83 19.85 -6.75
C TYR A 619 -2.48 18.58 -6.26
N LEU A 620 -1.83 17.43 -6.45
CA LEU A 620 -2.31 16.14 -5.99
C LEU A 620 -1.12 15.20 -5.71
N ASN A 621 -1.18 14.47 -4.60
CA ASN A 621 -0.20 13.43 -4.22
C ASN A 621 1.26 13.90 -4.30
N GLY A 622 1.53 15.10 -3.81
CA GLY A 622 2.87 15.69 -3.85
C GLY A 622 3.32 16.20 -5.21
N VAL A 623 2.46 16.18 -6.22
CA VAL A 623 2.78 16.63 -7.58
C VAL A 623 2.07 17.95 -7.89
N LEU A 624 2.84 18.97 -8.28
CA LEU A 624 2.31 20.22 -8.81
C LEU A 624 2.18 20.10 -10.33
N TYR A 625 0.95 20.21 -10.82
CA TYR A 625 0.62 20.23 -12.24
C TYR A 625 0.48 21.67 -12.72
N SER A 626 1.21 22.03 -13.78
CA SER A 626 1.27 23.39 -14.33
C SER A 626 1.08 23.38 -15.83
N ALA A 627 0.26 24.31 -16.33
CA ALA A 627 -0.13 24.41 -17.72
C ALA A 627 0.44 25.65 -18.40
N PHE A 628 1.00 25.50 -19.59
CA PHE A 628 1.72 26.52 -20.32
C PHE A 628 1.21 26.71 -21.75
N ILE A 629 1.25 27.94 -22.24
CA ILE A 629 1.08 28.24 -23.67
C ILE A 629 2.42 28.42 -24.33
N GLY A 630 2.51 28.08 -25.63
CA GLY A 630 3.64 28.46 -26.49
C GLY A 630 3.54 29.90 -26.98
N ASN A 631 4.67 30.54 -27.26
CA ASN A 631 4.73 31.75 -28.04
C ASN A 631 4.50 31.47 -29.54
N THR A 632 4.51 32.50 -30.39
CA THR A 632 4.43 32.34 -31.86
C THR A 632 5.48 31.35 -32.33
N GLY A 633 5.04 30.20 -32.86
CA GLY A 633 5.91 29.14 -33.34
C GLY A 633 6.30 28.09 -32.32
N ASP A 634 5.90 28.22 -31.05
CA ASP A 634 6.17 27.23 -29.99
C ASP A 634 4.90 26.49 -29.55
N ASN A 635 5.11 25.30 -29.05
CA ASN A 635 4.05 24.44 -28.55
C ASN A 635 3.69 24.75 -27.11
N GLY A 636 2.42 24.50 -26.74
CA GLY A 636 2.02 24.48 -25.34
C GLY A 636 2.65 23.29 -24.61
N ALA A 637 2.77 23.40 -23.30
CA ALA A 637 3.32 22.33 -22.47
C ALA A 637 2.48 22.09 -21.22
N PHE A 638 2.50 20.85 -20.74
CA PHE A 638 1.89 20.44 -19.48
C PHE A 638 2.92 19.66 -18.67
N TYR A 639 3.19 20.12 -17.46
CA TYR A 639 4.19 19.54 -16.56
C TYR A 639 3.56 19.14 -15.25
N GLY A 640 3.94 17.95 -14.75
CA GLY A 640 3.71 17.51 -13.38
C GLY A 640 5.04 17.30 -12.68
N LYS A 641 5.38 18.15 -11.71
CA LYS A 641 6.63 18.06 -10.94
C LYS A 641 6.33 17.54 -9.53
N TYR A 642 7.06 16.54 -9.08
CA TYR A 642 6.99 16.11 -7.68
C TYR A 642 7.67 17.16 -6.79
N VAL A 643 6.95 17.67 -5.81
CA VAL A 643 7.38 18.72 -4.86
C VAL A 643 7.17 18.32 -3.40
N GLY A 644 6.60 17.13 -3.16
CA GLY A 644 6.27 16.62 -1.82
C GLY A 644 5.02 17.28 -1.21
N GLY A 645 4.70 16.92 0.03
CA GLY A 645 3.55 17.41 0.78
C GLY A 645 2.23 16.70 0.44
N GLU A 646 1.17 17.08 1.13
CA GLU A 646 -0.19 16.58 0.93
C GLU A 646 -1.15 17.75 0.64
N ARG A 647 -2.16 17.49 -0.21
CA ARG A 647 -3.18 18.49 -0.52
C ARG A 647 -4.01 18.79 0.72
N ALA A 648 -4.25 20.07 0.99
CA ALA A 648 -5.14 20.47 2.09
C ALA A 648 -6.60 20.10 1.80
N ASN A 649 -7.32 19.67 2.84
CA ASN A 649 -8.75 19.41 2.77
C ASN A 649 -9.57 20.69 3.06
N THR A 650 -9.22 21.77 2.36
CA THR A 650 -9.85 23.09 2.41
C THR A 650 -10.17 23.51 0.98
N TRP A 651 -10.61 24.75 0.75
CA TRP A 651 -10.71 25.29 -0.61
C TRP A 651 -9.31 25.63 -1.16
N SER A 652 -8.49 24.59 -1.25
CA SER A 652 -7.03 24.68 -1.47
C SER A 652 -6.60 24.72 -2.93
N THR A 653 -7.55 24.53 -3.85
CA THR A 653 -7.30 24.53 -5.29
C THR A 653 -8.53 25.11 -6.01
N HIS A 654 -8.40 25.29 -7.34
CA HIS A 654 -9.51 25.64 -8.20
C HIS A 654 -10.76 24.75 -7.98
N GLY A 655 -11.93 25.36 -7.79
CA GLY A 655 -13.20 24.64 -7.58
C GLY A 655 -13.34 23.89 -6.25
N GLY A 656 -12.37 24.03 -5.33
CA GLY A 656 -12.43 23.52 -3.95
C GLY A 656 -12.14 22.03 -3.79
N ASP A 657 -12.21 21.22 -4.82
CA ASP A 657 -11.87 19.80 -4.80
C ASP A 657 -10.99 19.39 -6.00
N ILE A 658 -10.56 18.13 -6.05
CA ILE A 658 -9.71 17.64 -7.15
C ILE A 658 -10.44 17.65 -8.50
N CYS A 659 -11.76 17.56 -8.49
CA CYS A 659 -12.60 17.56 -9.69
C CYS A 659 -12.95 18.97 -10.19
N GLY A 660 -12.62 20.03 -9.42
CA GLY A 660 -13.05 21.39 -9.71
C GLY A 660 -14.57 21.54 -9.71
N SER A 661 -15.28 20.85 -8.80
CA SER A 661 -16.73 20.70 -8.88
C SER A 661 -17.52 21.93 -8.45
N TYR A 662 -16.90 22.87 -7.75
CA TYR A 662 -17.55 24.04 -7.15
C TYR A 662 -18.78 23.68 -6.31
N CYS A 663 -18.70 22.59 -5.58
CA CYS A 663 -19.73 22.09 -4.70
C CYS A 663 -19.23 21.99 -3.26
N LEU A 664 -20.02 22.52 -2.32
CA LEU A 664 -19.76 22.28 -0.89
C LEU A 664 -20.17 20.86 -0.49
N LYS A 665 -19.22 20.13 0.10
CA LYS A 665 -19.40 18.75 0.56
C LYS A 665 -19.89 18.68 2.00
#